data_b1335e1afdf5d9214cabda488d5eadb2
#
_entry.id   b1335e1afdf5d9214cabda488d5eadb2
#
_cell.length_a   1.000
_cell.length_b   1.000
_cell.length_c   1.000
_cell.angle_alpha   90.00
_cell.angle_beta   90.00
_cell.angle_gamma   90.00
#
_symmetry.space_group_name_H-M   'P 1'
#
loop_
_entity.id
_entity.type
_entity.pdbx_description
1 polymer ?
#
loop_
_entity_poly.entity_id
_entity_poly.type
_entity_poly.pdbx_seq_one_letter_code
_entity_poly.pdbx_strand_id
1 'polypeptide(L)'
;QITNIDGENKIFGICNCNVNICNALRTSQLFNTPNMSRSAYVAKVEKDKCVACGKCVEYCPAGAVKLGQKLCTKQGEIKYPKHELPDNLSWGPDKWDEDYRDNNRINCYETGTSPCKAACPAHIAVQGYIRKAKEGKYREALELIKKDNPFPAICGRVCNKRCEAACTRGTIDEAVAIDDIKKFIAEQDLHAETRFVPEVVIPSNVETHWGQKIAIIGAGPAGLSCAYYLATKGYQPTVFEKNEKLGGMLTYGIPSYKLEKDVIDAEIDVLRELGVEFKTGVNVGKDVTIDELRKQGYKAFYVAIGCQGGRLPGVPGEDAIGTDMAVSFLHAATENHDRKLEGKTVVIGGGNVAVDCARTAVRFGSEEVGMYCLESRETMPASKNEIEETLADGISINNGWGTKEILKNEDGTVKAVVFKKCLRVIDPQTKRFSPVYDENDTITVEAQHVIFAIGQAIVWGDLLKGTKVEFHHGNYPVADSLTYQTAEPDIFVGGDVYSGPKFAIDAIEAGKNAAVSLHRFVQPGTSMTIGRNRRQFIELDKNNIVIDSYDTAGRQEAKELEGDKHSFRDLHGTLTEEQVKIEAGRCLGCGASVVDENKCIGCGVCTTKCEFDAIHLHREHPECSTMVRSEDKFKAILPYAFKRGMRIVFGKKTAEEKASQKKHKEAVKAAKAAKKANK
;
A
#
# COMPACT_ATOMS: atom_id res chain seq x y z
N GLN A 1 -35.88 -0.81 7.97
CA GLN A 1 -36.77 -1.04 9.13
C GLN A 1 -36.17 -0.33 10.34
N ILE A 2 -37.01 0.38 11.11
CA ILE A 2 -36.62 0.95 12.40
C ILE A 2 -37.22 0.04 13.46
N THR A 3 -36.37 -0.67 14.17
CA THR A 3 -36.75 -1.70 15.14
C THR A 3 -35.97 -1.51 16.44
N ASN A 4 -36.26 -2.34 17.41
CA ASN A 4 -35.44 -2.52 18.60
C ASN A 4 -35.45 -1.31 19.58
N ILE A 5 -36.50 -0.54 19.59
CA ILE A 5 -36.64 0.55 20.58
C ILE A 5 -36.87 -0.01 21.98
N ASP A 6 -37.51 -1.17 22.09
CA ASP A 6 -37.81 -1.85 23.35
C ASP A 6 -36.97 -3.11 23.63
N GLY A 7 -36.00 -3.40 22.80
CA GLY A 7 -35.21 -4.63 22.86
C GLY A 7 -35.90 -5.87 22.28
N GLU A 8 -37.14 -5.78 21.85
CA GLU A 8 -37.94 -6.89 21.31
C GLU A 8 -37.93 -6.96 19.79
N ASN A 9 -37.13 -6.16 19.12
CA ASN A 9 -36.96 -6.12 17.65
C ASN A 9 -38.28 -5.83 16.87
N LYS A 10 -39.27 -5.20 17.47
CA LYS A 10 -40.53 -4.81 16.78
C LYS A 10 -40.27 -3.74 15.72
N ILE A 11 -41.00 -3.79 14.62
CA ILE A 11 -40.90 -2.80 13.53
C ILE A 11 -41.76 -1.59 13.84
N PHE A 12 -41.14 -0.42 13.96
CA PHE A 12 -41.82 0.87 14.13
C PHE A 12 -41.93 1.70 12.86
N GLY A 13 -41.12 1.38 11.86
CA GLY A 13 -41.13 2.07 10.59
C GLY A 13 -40.26 1.39 9.55
N ILE A 14 -40.54 1.64 8.29
CA ILE A 14 -39.74 1.19 7.16
C ILE A 14 -39.07 2.41 6.55
N CYS A 15 -37.75 2.43 6.57
CA CYS A 15 -36.94 3.50 5.98
C CYS A 15 -36.65 3.19 4.51
N ASN A 16 -37.04 4.07 3.62
CA ASN A 16 -36.77 3.99 2.18
C ASN A 16 -35.64 4.93 1.75
N CYS A 17 -34.83 5.41 2.69
CA CYS A 17 -33.72 6.31 2.38
C CYS A 17 -32.58 5.58 1.67
N ASN A 18 -31.92 6.30 0.77
CA ASN A 18 -30.61 5.88 0.24
C ASN A 18 -29.57 5.91 1.37
N VAL A 19 -28.60 5.00 1.33
CA VAL A 19 -27.50 4.92 2.31
C VAL A 19 -26.72 6.23 2.46
N ASN A 20 -26.59 7.00 1.40
CA ASN A 20 -25.87 8.28 1.40
C ASN A 20 -26.61 9.41 2.12
N ILE A 21 -27.90 9.29 2.34
CA ILE A 21 -28.76 10.31 2.99
C ILE A 21 -29.44 9.80 4.25
N CYS A 22 -29.38 8.50 4.55
CA CYS A 22 -30.00 7.92 5.72
C CYS A 22 -29.31 8.37 7.01
N ASN A 23 -29.97 9.15 7.83
CA ASN A 23 -29.40 9.62 9.10
C ASN A 23 -29.05 8.47 10.06
N ALA A 24 -29.86 7.42 10.13
CA ALA A 24 -29.59 6.27 10.99
C ALA A 24 -28.29 5.56 10.60
N LEU A 25 -28.08 5.30 9.30
CA LEU A 25 -26.84 4.68 8.81
C LEU A 25 -25.66 5.63 8.94
N ARG A 26 -25.80 6.88 8.56
CA ARG A 26 -24.72 7.87 8.62
C ARG A 26 -24.26 8.15 10.05
N THR A 27 -25.17 8.28 11.01
CA THR A 27 -24.82 8.48 12.42
C THR A 27 -24.19 7.23 13.03
N SER A 28 -24.72 6.03 12.74
CA SER A 28 -24.09 4.79 13.15
C SER A 28 -22.68 4.66 12.58
N GLN A 29 -22.51 5.07 11.36
CA GLN A 29 -21.20 5.12 10.73
C GLN A 29 -20.29 6.15 11.39
N LEU A 30 -20.74 7.36 11.56
CA LEU A 30 -19.97 8.47 12.07
C LEU A 30 -19.48 8.23 13.51
N PHE A 31 -20.33 7.65 14.34
CA PHE A 31 -20.05 7.41 15.76
C PHE A 31 -19.68 5.96 16.07
N ASN A 32 -19.51 5.11 15.06
CA ASN A 32 -19.20 3.68 15.21
C ASN A 32 -20.11 2.97 16.22
N THR A 33 -21.41 3.20 16.12
CA THR A 33 -22.43 2.65 17.05
C THR A 33 -23.27 1.56 16.40
N PRO A 34 -23.93 0.70 17.18
CA PRO A 34 -24.96 -0.19 16.67
C PRO A 34 -26.03 0.57 15.90
N ASN A 35 -26.59 -0.07 14.88
CA ASN A 35 -27.63 0.55 14.07
C ASN A 35 -29.00 0.28 14.66
N MET A 36 -29.87 1.30 14.69
CA MET A 36 -31.25 1.14 15.09
C MET A 36 -32.14 0.50 14.01
N SER A 37 -31.63 0.46 12.76
CA SER A 37 -32.35 -0.20 11.65
C SER A 37 -31.96 -1.69 11.66
N ARG A 38 -32.91 -2.55 11.96
CA ARG A 38 -32.71 -4.00 11.99
C ARG A 38 -33.63 -4.73 11.01
N SER A 39 -33.29 -5.97 10.75
CA SER A 39 -34.01 -6.89 9.88
C SER A 39 -34.17 -8.24 10.59
N ALA A 40 -35.13 -9.04 10.11
CA ALA A 40 -35.22 -10.45 10.49
C ALA A 40 -33.98 -11.25 10.08
N TYR A 41 -33.14 -10.72 9.24
CA TYR A 41 -32.00 -11.39 8.66
C TYR A 41 -30.68 -10.78 9.13
N VAL A 42 -29.69 -11.65 9.36
CA VAL A 42 -28.29 -11.31 9.68
C VAL A 42 -27.38 -12.04 8.71
N ALA A 43 -26.34 -11.36 8.24
CA ALA A 43 -25.35 -12.00 7.39
C ALA A 43 -24.44 -12.91 8.23
N LYS A 44 -24.16 -14.12 7.72
CA LYS A 44 -23.17 -15.07 8.28
C LYS A 44 -22.16 -15.46 7.24
N VAL A 45 -20.94 -15.73 7.69
CA VAL A 45 -19.80 -16.06 6.84
C VAL A 45 -19.44 -17.54 7.00
N GLU A 46 -19.37 -18.25 5.87
CA GLU A 46 -18.78 -19.59 5.78
C GLU A 46 -17.27 -19.42 5.68
N LYS A 47 -16.57 -19.60 6.80
CA LYS A 47 -15.13 -19.32 6.91
C LYS A 47 -14.28 -20.11 5.91
N ASP A 48 -14.70 -21.34 5.56
CA ASP A 48 -13.96 -22.22 4.64
C ASP A 48 -14.05 -21.76 3.18
N LYS A 49 -15.10 -21.08 2.82
CA LYS A 49 -15.24 -20.44 1.50
C LYS A 49 -14.61 -19.06 1.46
N CYS A 50 -14.48 -18.38 2.60
CA CYS A 50 -14.01 -17.00 2.67
C CYS A 50 -12.50 -16.92 2.45
N VAL A 51 -12.09 -15.99 1.60
CA VAL A 51 -10.67 -15.70 1.28
C VAL A 51 -10.21 -14.34 1.82
N ALA A 52 -10.99 -13.70 2.69
CA ALA A 52 -10.68 -12.39 3.27
C ALA A 52 -10.31 -11.31 2.23
N CYS A 53 -10.91 -11.33 1.04
CA CYS A 53 -10.65 -10.33 0.00
C CYS A 53 -11.05 -8.92 0.43
N GLY A 54 -12.06 -8.78 1.31
CA GLY A 54 -12.52 -7.51 1.86
C GLY A 54 -13.63 -6.84 1.06
N LYS A 55 -14.09 -7.38 -0.07
CA LYS A 55 -15.15 -6.79 -0.89
C LYS A 55 -16.44 -6.57 -0.10
N CYS A 56 -16.88 -7.55 0.69
CA CYS A 56 -18.06 -7.42 1.55
C CYS A 56 -17.89 -6.34 2.64
N VAL A 57 -16.66 -6.06 3.08
CA VAL A 57 -16.37 -4.98 4.05
C VAL A 57 -16.50 -3.62 3.39
N GLU A 58 -15.98 -3.47 2.18
CA GLU A 58 -16.02 -2.24 1.40
C GLU A 58 -17.44 -1.81 1.07
N TYR A 59 -18.28 -2.76 0.65
CA TYR A 59 -19.65 -2.50 0.24
C TYR A 59 -20.68 -2.50 1.39
N CYS A 60 -20.29 -2.83 2.63
CA CYS A 60 -21.21 -2.88 3.74
C CYS A 60 -21.70 -1.48 4.16
N PRO A 61 -22.99 -1.11 3.91
CA PRO A 61 -23.47 0.22 4.21
C PRO A 61 -23.59 0.51 5.71
N ALA A 62 -23.61 -0.53 6.54
CA ALA A 62 -23.69 -0.42 8.00
C ALA A 62 -22.31 -0.58 8.68
N GLY A 63 -21.26 -0.90 7.95
CA GLY A 63 -19.95 -1.22 8.51
C GLY A 63 -19.97 -2.40 9.48
N ALA A 64 -20.87 -3.35 9.26
CA ALA A 64 -21.05 -4.52 10.11
C ALA A 64 -20.05 -5.65 9.78
N VAL A 65 -19.51 -5.67 8.57
CA VAL A 65 -18.56 -6.70 8.12
C VAL A 65 -17.14 -6.21 8.33
N LYS A 66 -16.30 -7.07 8.89
CA LYS A 66 -14.90 -6.82 9.22
C LYS A 66 -14.02 -7.90 8.60
N LEU A 67 -12.72 -7.66 8.49
CA LEU A 67 -11.74 -8.72 8.26
C LEU A 67 -11.33 -9.32 9.60
N GLY A 68 -11.09 -10.62 9.62
CA GLY A 68 -10.68 -11.39 10.80
C GLY A 68 -9.82 -12.59 10.44
N GLN A 69 -9.58 -13.44 11.42
CA GLN A 69 -8.81 -14.67 11.32
C GLN A 69 -9.73 -15.90 11.28
N LYS A 70 -9.33 -16.89 10.49
CA LYS A 70 -9.93 -18.20 10.45
C LYS A 70 -9.24 -19.15 11.43
N LEU A 71 -7.93 -19.02 11.59
CA LEU A 71 -7.13 -19.90 12.44
C LEU A 71 -7.50 -19.77 13.92
N CYS A 72 -7.44 -20.88 14.64
CA CYS A 72 -7.62 -20.90 16.09
C CYS A 72 -6.31 -20.59 16.82
N THR A 73 -6.41 -20.03 18.02
CA THR A 73 -5.29 -19.94 18.95
C THR A 73 -5.24 -21.18 19.85
N LYS A 74 -4.15 -21.35 20.61
CA LYS A 74 -4.04 -22.38 21.66
C LYS A 74 -5.14 -22.27 22.72
N GLN A 75 -5.78 -21.10 22.83
CA GLN A 75 -6.91 -20.84 23.72
C GLN A 75 -8.28 -21.04 23.03
N GLY A 76 -8.29 -21.51 21.80
CA GLY A 76 -9.48 -21.74 21.00
C GLY A 76 -9.71 -20.67 19.92
N GLU A 77 -10.94 -20.62 19.40
CA GLU A 77 -11.31 -19.71 18.32
C GLU A 77 -11.19 -18.25 18.75
N ILE A 78 -10.64 -17.39 17.87
CA ILE A 78 -10.55 -15.96 18.10
C ILE A 78 -11.96 -15.36 18.09
N LYS A 79 -12.35 -14.78 19.22
CA LYS A 79 -13.63 -14.09 19.39
C LYS A 79 -13.46 -12.61 19.10
N TYR A 80 -14.25 -12.10 18.18
CA TYR A 80 -14.29 -10.68 17.86
C TYR A 80 -15.38 -9.98 18.66
N PRO A 81 -15.11 -8.81 19.27
CA PRO A 81 -16.09 -8.07 20.04
C PRO A 81 -17.25 -7.63 19.13
N LYS A 82 -18.48 -7.74 19.63
CA LYS A 82 -19.68 -7.18 19.00
C LYS A 82 -19.98 -5.85 19.66
N HIS A 83 -20.51 -4.89 18.91
CA HIS A 83 -21.03 -3.66 19.51
C HIS A 83 -22.17 -4.00 20.48
N GLU A 84 -22.17 -3.33 21.61
CA GLU A 84 -23.28 -3.47 22.56
C GLU A 84 -24.56 -2.86 21.99
N LEU A 85 -25.69 -3.43 22.36
CA LEU A 85 -26.98 -2.85 22.01
C LEU A 85 -27.17 -1.48 22.67
N PRO A 86 -27.96 -0.56 22.05
CA PRO A 86 -28.13 0.81 22.55
C PRO A 86 -28.59 0.89 24.01
N ASP A 87 -29.30 -0.12 24.50
CA ASP A 87 -29.80 -0.16 25.88
C ASP A 87 -28.69 -0.34 26.92
N ASN A 88 -27.56 -0.88 26.52
CA ASN A 88 -26.41 -1.12 27.38
C ASN A 88 -25.39 0.02 27.30
N LEU A 89 -25.63 1.03 26.45
CA LEU A 89 -24.71 2.14 26.27
C LEU A 89 -25.10 3.32 27.13
N SER A 90 -24.23 3.71 28.05
CA SER A 90 -24.26 5.04 28.62
C SER A 90 -23.51 6.00 27.72
N TRP A 91 -24.17 7.03 27.23
CA TRP A 91 -23.52 8.05 26.44
C TRP A 91 -22.82 9.08 27.31
N GLY A 92 -21.55 9.34 27.02
CA GLY A 92 -20.75 10.37 27.67
C GLY A 92 -19.69 10.89 26.72
N PRO A 93 -19.03 12.01 27.06
CA PRO A 93 -17.95 12.59 26.23
C PRO A 93 -16.75 11.65 26.02
N ASP A 94 -16.63 10.63 26.84
CA ASP A 94 -15.64 9.56 26.77
C ASP A 94 -15.93 8.52 25.68
N LYS A 95 -17.13 8.53 25.09
CA LYS A 95 -17.56 7.57 24.08
C LYS A 95 -17.28 8.04 22.66
N TRP A 96 -16.76 9.23 22.49
CA TRP A 96 -16.43 9.79 21.18
C TRP A 96 -15.23 10.74 21.28
N ASP A 97 -14.44 10.74 20.23
CA ASP A 97 -13.24 11.55 20.04
C ASP A 97 -13.64 12.94 19.51
N GLU A 98 -12.87 13.97 19.85
CA GLU A 98 -13.03 15.32 19.28
C GLU A 98 -12.88 15.29 17.76
N ASP A 99 -11.99 14.42 17.25
CA ASP A 99 -11.80 14.16 15.83
C ASP A 99 -12.67 13.02 15.31
N TYR A 100 -13.87 12.83 15.86
CA TYR A 100 -14.77 11.73 15.52
C TYR A 100 -15.01 11.57 14.01
N ARG A 101 -14.94 12.66 13.24
CA ARG A 101 -15.03 12.61 11.77
C ARG A 101 -13.92 11.80 11.16
N ASP A 102 -12.77 11.76 11.80
CA ASP A 102 -11.58 11.12 11.30
C ASP A 102 -11.22 9.84 12.04
N ASN A 103 -11.50 9.73 13.32
CA ASN A 103 -11.08 8.61 14.16
C ASN A 103 -12.20 7.62 14.50
N ASN A 104 -13.45 8.03 14.66
CA ASN A 104 -14.58 7.13 14.96
C ASN A 104 -15.14 6.47 13.72
N ARG A 105 -14.33 5.75 12.98
CA ARG A 105 -14.83 5.08 11.79
C ARG A 105 -15.19 3.66 12.03
N ILE A 106 -16.19 3.30 11.33
CA ILE A 106 -16.74 2.00 11.08
C ILE A 106 -15.78 1.00 10.57
N ASN A 107 -14.76 1.43 9.95
CA ASN A 107 -13.75 0.52 9.44
C ASN A 107 -13.05 -0.08 10.64
N CYS A 108 -13.55 -1.09 11.09
CA CYS A 108 -13.11 -1.93 12.14
C CYS A 108 -11.66 -2.31 11.93
N TYR A 109 -10.85 -1.48 12.43
CA TYR A 109 -9.43 -1.47 12.28
C TYR A 109 -8.77 -2.57 13.05
N GLU A 110 -9.47 -3.07 14.04
CA GLU A 110 -8.92 -3.89 15.10
C GLU A 110 -9.05 -5.38 14.82
N THR A 111 -9.46 -5.75 13.64
CA THR A 111 -9.56 -7.16 13.28
C THR A 111 -8.38 -7.56 12.41
N GLY A 112 -7.61 -8.50 12.92
CA GLY A 112 -6.53 -9.10 12.15
C GLY A 112 -7.07 -9.76 10.88
N THR A 113 -6.22 -9.86 9.87
CA THR A 113 -6.50 -10.61 8.65
C THR A 113 -5.34 -11.54 8.34
N SER A 114 -5.34 -12.19 7.18
CA SER A 114 -4.19 -13.00 6.75
C SER A 114 -2.91 -12.16 6.75
N PRO A 115 -1.81 -12.65 7.34
CA PRO A 115 -0.55 -11.91 7.43
C PRO A 115 0.00 -11.44 6.09
N CYS A 116 -0.16 -12.26 5.04
CA CYS A 116 0.25 -11.90 3.68
C CYS A 116 -0.48 -10.66 3.14
N LYS A 117 -1.79 -10.51 3.42
CA LYS A 117 -2.54 -9.30 3.06
C LYS A 117 -2.13 -8.11 3.92
N ALA A 118 -1.92 -8.33 5.22
CA ALA A 118 -1.53 -7.26 6.15
C ALA A 118 -0.14 -6.69 5.81
N ALA A 119 0.82 -7.55 5.46
CA ALA A 119 2.19 -7.15 5.15
C ALA A 119 2.35 -6.51 3.76
N CYS A 120 1.42 -6.76 2.83
CA CYS A 120 1.45 -6.13 1.51
C CYS A 120 1.04 -4.66 1.62
N PRO A 121 1.84 -3.68 1.18
CA PRO A 121 1.46 -2.26 1.20
C PRO A 121 0.14 -1.98 0.47
N ALA A 122 -0.07 -2.61 -0.70
CA ALA A 122 -1.31 -2.47 -1.48
C ALA A 122 -2.48 -3.32 -0.95
N HIS A 123 -2.25 -4.14 0.08
CA HIS A 123 -3.24 -5.03 0.69
C HIS A 123 -3.99 -5.92 -0.30
N ILE A 124 -3.26 -6.51 -1.25
CA ILE A 124 -3.81 -7.38 -2.29
C ILE A 124 -4.53 -8.58 -1.65
N ALA A 125 -5.58 -9.05 -2.28
CA ALA A 125 -6.36 -10.21 -1.85
C ALA A 125 -5.62 -11.54 -2.09
N VAL A 126 -4.46 -11.74 -1.43
CA VAL A 126 -3.53 -12.85 -1.68
C VAL A 126 -4.21 -14.22 -1.63
N GLN A 127 -4.97 -14.51 -0.56
CA GLN A 127 -5.70 -15.79 -0.47
C GLN A 127 -6.71 -15.98 -1.59
N GLY A 128 -7.30 -14.88 -2.07
CA GLY A 128 -8.30 -14.89 -3.13
C GLY A 128 -7.70 -15.34 -4.47
N TYR A 129 -6.63 -14.70 -4.91
CA TYR A 129 -6.03 -15.07 -6.19
C TYR A 129 -5.31 -16.42 -6.15
N ILE A 130 -4.70 -16.80 -5.01
CA ILE A 130 -4.12 -18.15 -4.83
C ILE A 130 -5.20 -19.21 -4.98
N ARG A 131 -6.38 -19.01 -4.36
CA ARG A 131 -7.49 -19.95 -4.49
C ARG A 131 -7.99 -20.06 -5.92
N LYS A 132 -8.15 -18.92 -6.62
CA LYS A 132 -8.54 -18.91 -8.04
C LYS A 132 -7.49 -19.60 -8.92
N ALA A 133 -6.20 -19.40 -8.63
CA ALA A 133 -5.12 -20.09 -9.33
C ALA A 133 -5.16 -21.60 -9.12
N LYS A 134 -5.40 -22.06 -7.86
CA LYS A 134 -5.61 -23.49 -7.57
C LYS A 134 -6.76 -24.10 -8.39
N GLU A 135 -7.81 -23.32 -8.64
CA GLU A 135 -8.97 -23.72 -9.42
C GLU A 135 -8.75 -23.61 -10.95
N GLY A 136 -7.57 -23.16 -11.42
CA GLY A 136 -7.27 -22.90 -12.83
C GLY A 136 -7.95 -21.66 -13.42
N LYS A 137 -8.50 -20.78 -12.57
CA LYS A 137 -9.24 -19.58 -12.97
C LYS A 137 -8.32 -18.36 -12.99
N TYR A 138 -7.33 -18.36 -13.88
CA TYR A 138 -6.24 -17.38 -13.89
C TYR A 138 -6.71 -15.97 -14.21
N ARG A 139 -7.70 -15.81 -15.13
CA ARG A 139 -8.28 -14.49 -15.44
C ARG A 139 -9.02 -13.87 -14.24
N GLU A 140 -9.80 -14.68 -13.50
CA GLU A 140 -10.46 -14.22 -12.26
C GLU A 140 -9.43 -13.91 -11.16
N ALA A 141 -8.32 -14.67 -11.11
CA ALA A 141 -7.21 -14.39 -10.19
C ALA A 141 -6.53 -13.06 -10.52
N LEU A 142 -6.28 -12.80 -11.80
CA LEU A 142 -5.71 -11.53 -12.26
C LEU A 142 -6.62 -10.35 -11.94
N GLU A 143 -7.92 -10.49 -12.15
CA GLU A 143 -8.92 -9.47 -11.79
C GLU A 143 -8.84 -9.10 -10.31
N LEU A 144 -8.72 -10.10 -9.42
CA LEU A 144 -8.55 -9.85 -8.00
C LEU A 144 -7.25 -9.10 -7.67
N ILE A 145 -6.15 -9.39 -8.38
CA ILE A 145 -4.89 -8.69 -8.20
C ILE A 145 -5.01 -7.24 -8.67
N LYS A 146 -5.54 -7.02 -9.88
CA LYS A 146 -5.63 -5.68 -10.52
C LYS A 146 -6.59 -4.73 -9.81
N LYS A 147 -7.44 -5.21 -8.88
CA LYS A 147 -8.20 -4.34 -7.94
C LYS A 147 -7.30 -3.52 -7.02
N ASP A 148 -6.15 -4.07 -6.62
CA ASP A 148 -5.25 -3.46 -5.64
C ASP A 148 -3.85 -3.18 -6.21
N ASN A 149 -3.47 -3.83 -7.29
CA ASN A 149 -2.19 -3.69 -7.97
C ASN A 149 -2.37 -3.76 -9.49
N PRO A 150 -2.25 -2.65 -10.22
CA PRO A 150 -2.43 -2.61 -11.68
C PRO A 150 -1.28 -3.28 -12.46
N PHE A 151 -0.12 -3.52 -11.84
CA PHE A 151 1.12 -3.99 -12.48
C PHE A 151 1.60 -5.33 -11.90
N PRO A 152 0.81 -6.41 -12.01
CA PRO A 152 1.18 -7.70 -11.44
C PRO A 152 2.40 -8.34 -12.10
N ALA A 153 2.62 -8.15 -13.40
CA ALA A 153 3.76 -8.70 -14.13
C ALA A 153 5.09 -8.04 -13.69
N ILE A 154 5.08 -6.72 -13.50
CA ILE A 154 6.21 -5.96 -12.95
C ILE A 154 6.48 -6.42 -11.52
N CYS A 155 5.46 -6.43 -10.66
CA CYS A 155 5.63 -6.82 -9.26
C CYS A 155 6.00 -8.30 -9.09
N GLY A 156 5.65 -9.18 -10.03
CA GLY A 156 6.08 -10.58 -10.04
C GLY A 156 7.59 -10.77 -10.30
N ARG A 157 8.28 -9.71 -10.76
CA ARG A 157 9.72 -9.71 -11.03
C ARG A 157 10.55 -8.96 -10.01
N VAL A 158 10.02 -7.84 -9.47
CA VAL A 158 10.83 -6.92 -8.64
C VAL A 158 10.27 -6.66 -7.24
N CYS A 159 9.27 -7.43 -6.78
CA CYS A 159 8.71 -7.26 -5.45
C CYS A 159 9.65 -7.78 -4.35
N ASN A 160 9.68 -7.08 -3.22
CA ASN A 160 10.45 -7.49 -2.05
C ASN A 160 9.79 -8.59 -1.20
N LYS A 161 8.75 -9.23 -1.69
CA LYS A 161 8.10 -10.44 -1.14
C LYS A 161 7.70 -10.36 0.35
N ARG A 162 7.32 -9.17 0.86
CA ARG A 162 6.88 -8.98 2.26
C ARG A 162 5.73 -9.94 2.65
N CYS A 163 4.86 -10.28 1.72
CA CYS A 163 3.77 -11.21 1.92
C CYS A 163 4.28 -12.64 2.21
N GLU A 164 5.36 -13.08 1.57
CA GLU A 164 6.01 -14.37 1.83
C GLU A 164 6.72 -14.35 3.18
N ALA A 165 7.50 -13.31 3.47
CA ALA A 165 8.15 -13.15 4.76
C ALA A 165 7.16 -13.16 5.94
N ALA A 166 5.95 -12.64 5.73
CA ALA A 166 4.88 -12.66 6.73
C ALA A 166 4.02 -13.93 6.70
N CYS A 167 4.20 -14.83 5.74
CA CYS A 167 3.32 -16.00 5.56
C CYS A 167 3.35 -16.91 6.78
N THR A 168 2.17 -17.25 7.30
CA THR A 168 2.02 -18.18 8.44
C THR A 168 2.59 -19.56 8.13
N ARG A 169 2.52 -19.99 6.88
CA ARG A 169 3.08 -21.29 6.46
C ARG A 169 4.58 -21.40 6.77
N GLY A 170 5.32 -20.29 6.71
CA GLY A 170 6.74 -20.24 7.08
C GLY A 170 7.05 -20.58 8.56
N THR A 171 6.02 -20.72 9.42
CA THR A 171 6.20 -21.23 10.80
C THR A 171 6.14 -22.76 10.90
N ILE A 172 5.75 -23.44 9.82
CA ILE A 172 5.64 -24.90 9.76
C ILE A 172 6.83 -25.47 8.99
N ASP A 173 6.99 -25.02 7.76
CA ASP A 173 8.04 -25.42 6.84
C ASP A 173 8.55 -24.18 6.07
N GLU A 174 8.11 -23.96 4.83
CA GLU A 174 8.48 -22.83 4.01
C GLU A 174 7.26 -22.01 3.61
N ALA A 175 7.42 -20.69 3.54
CA ALA A 175 6.37 -19.79 3.08
C ALA A 175 5.85 -20.19 1.69
N VAL A 176 4.59 -19.90 1.42
CA VAL A 176 4.03 -20.10 0.07
C VAL A 176 4.73 -19.14 -0.91
N ALA A 177 5.09 -19.62 -2.11
CA ALA A 177 5.69 -18.84 -3.19
C ALA A 177 4.65 -17.90 -3.83
N ILE A 178 4.22 -16.92 -3.05
CA ILE A 178 3.11 -16.02 -3.35
C ILE A 178 3.41 -15.17 -4.60
N ASP A 179 4.65 -14.71 -4.70
CA ASP A 179 5.10 -13.85 -5.78
C ASP A 179 5.23 -14.60 -7.09
N ASP A 180 5.74 -15.83 -7.04
CA ASP A 180 5.89 -16.68 -8.22
C ASP A 180 4.52 -17.11 -8.78
N ILE A 181 3.53 -17.40 -7.91
CA ILE A 181 2.13 -17.61 -8.33
C ILE A 181 1.58 -16.35 -9.01
N LYS A 182 1.85 -15.16 -8.47
CA LYS A 182 1.41 -13.87 -9.05
C LYS A 182 2.08 -13.63 -10.41
N LYS A 183 3.40 -13.92 -10.54
CA LYS A 183 4.14 -13.86 -11.81
C LYS A 183 3.47 -14.74 -12.87
N PHE A 184 3.21 -16.00 -12.52
CA PHE A 184 2.53 -16.95 -13.42
C PHE A 184 1.18 -16.42 -13.91
N ILE A 185 0.32 -15.95 -12.98
CA ILE A 185 -1.01 -15.42 -13.32
C ILE A 185 -0.88 -14.22 -14.29
N ALA A 186 0.08 -13.33 -14.04
CA ALA A 186 0.30 -12.17 -14.90
C ALA A 186 0.83 -12.56 -16.28
N GLU A 187 1.69 -13.56 -16.39
CA GLU A 187 2.22 -14.04 -17.66
C GLU A 187 1.14 -14.71 -18.53
N GLN A 188 0.15 -15.37 -17.92
CA GLN A 188 -1.00 -15.87 -18.68
C GLN A 188 -1.72 -14.73 -19.44
N ASP A 189 -1.81 -13.55 -18.85
CA ASP A 189 -2.39 -12.37 -19.48
C ASP A 189 -1.45 -11.72 -20.49
N LEU A 190 -0.14 -11.64 -20.19
CA LEU A 190 0.86 -11.06 -21.10
C LEU A 190 0.90 -11.79 -22.44
N HIS A 191 0.67 -13.10 -22.44
CA HIS A 191 0.70 -13.96 -23.63
C HIS A 191 -0.71 -14.27 -24.19
N ALA A 192 -1.77 -13.69 -23.61
CA ALA A 192 -3.12 -13.87 -24.09
C ALA A 192 -3.37 -13.09 -25.40
N GLU A 193 -4.20 -13.65 -26.29
CA GLU A 193 -4.64 -12.93 -27.49
C GLU A 193 -5.35 -11.61 -27.14
N THR A 194 -6.09 -11.59 -26.04
CA THR A 194 -6.79 -10.40 -25.54
C THR A 194 -6.41 -10.17 -24.08
N ARG A 195 -5.77 -9.04 -23.85
CA ARG A 195 -5.37 -8.60 -22.50
C ARG A 195 -6.58 -8.28 -21.62
N PHE A 196 -6.41 -8.43 -20.32
CA PHE A 196 -7.41 -8.02 -19.36
C PHE A 196 -7.37 -6.50 -19.16
N VAL A 197 -8.40 -5.82 -19.60
CA VAL A 197 -8.65 -4.40 -19.32
C VAL A 197 -9.83 -4.32 -18.34
N PRO A 198 -9.71 -3.66 -17.19
CA PRO A 198 -10.81 -3.55 -16.23
C PRO A 198 -11.97 -2.73 -16.78
N GLU A 199 -13.17 -3.10 -16.38
CA GLU A 199 -14.37 -2.33 -16.69
C GLU A 199 -14.32 -0.94 -16.04
N VAL A 200 -14.62 0.08 -16.83
CA VAL A 200 -14.75 1.46 -16.37
C VAL A 200 -16.15 1.66 -15.79
N VAL A 201 -16.23 1.99 -14.52
CA VAL A 201 -17.52 2.21 -13.83
C VAL A 201 -17.78 3.70 -13.70
N ILE A 202 -18.74 4.19 -14.48
CA ILE A 202 -19.22 5.58 -14.42
C ILE A 202 -20.68 5.64 -13.93
N PRO A 203 -21.09 6.72 -13.23
CA PRO A 203 -22.48 6.95 -12.87
C PRO A 203 -23.36 7.16 -14.10
N SER A 204 -24.63 6.80 -14.01
CA SER A 204 -25.60 6.89 -15.11
C SER A 204 -25.87 8.31 -15.64
N ASN A 205 -25.47 9.33 -14.88
CA ASN A 205 -25.57 10.74 -15.30
C ASN A 205 -24.30 11.26 -15.99
N VAL A 206 -23.33 10.41 -16.26
CA VAL A 206 -22.10 10.71 -17.00
C VAL A 206 -22.16 9.92 -18.30
N GLU A 207 -22.09 10.58 -19.44
CA GLU A 207 -22.26 9.93 -20.75
C GLU A 207 -21.10 9.01 -21.10
N THR A 208 -19.86 9.51 -21.03
CA THR A 208 -18.66 8.77 -21.43
C THR A 208 -17.56 8.79 -20.38
N HIS A 209 -17.23 9.97 -19.87
CA HIS A 209 -16.19 10.18 -18.85
C HIS A 209 -16.43 11.48 -18.09
N TRP A 210 -15.77 11.59 -16.94
CA TRP A 210 -15.81 12.83 -16.16
C TRP A 210 -15.09 13.97 -16.88
N GLY A 211 -15.71 15.13 -16.96
CA GLY A 211 -15.14 16.30 -17.65
C GLY A 211 -14.01 17.05 -16.91
N GLN A 212 -13.74 16.68 -15.65
CA GLN A 212 -12.67 17.32 -14.85
C GLN A 212 -11.31 16.79 -15.30
N LYS A 213 -10.44 17.71 -15.77
CA LYS A 213 -9.08 17.39 -16.14
C LYS A 213 -8.18 17.26 -14.91
N ILE A 214 -7.42 16.17 -14.84
CA ILE A 214 -6.44 15.89 -13.77
C ILE A 214 -5.08 15.69 -14.43
N ALA A 215 -4.07 16.40 -13.94
CA ALA A 215 -2.69 16.27 -14.38
C ALA A 215 -1.90 15.39 -13.40
N ILE A 216 -1.17 14.42 -13.92
CA ILE A 216 -0.24 13.59 -13.17
C ILE A 216 1.16 13.91 -13.67
N ILE A 217 2.07 14.28 -12.78
CA ILE A 217 3.43 14.71 -13.10
C ILE A 217 4.41 13.63 -12.68
N GLY A 218 4.94 12.91 -13.67
CA GLY A 218 5.79 11.74 -13.52
C GLY A 218 5.08 10.42 -13.85
N ALA A 219 5.63 9.67 -14.79
CA ALA A 219 5.14 8.36 -15.23
C ALA A 219 5.85 7.17 -14.56
N GLY A 220 6.30 7.34 -13.32
CA GLY A 220 6.77 6.23 -12.48
C GLY A 220 5.60 5.42 -11.90
N PRO A 221 5.86 4.34 -11.13
CA PRO A 221 4.81 3.44 -10.62
C PRO A 221 3.72 4.16 -9.81
N ALA A 222 4.04 5.23 -9.08
CA ALA A 222 3.04 6.01 -8.34
C ALA A 222 2.10 6.80 -9.28
N GLY A 223 2.66 7.48 -10.29
CA GLY A 223 1.87 8.23 -11.27
C GLY A 223 1.02 7.32 -12.14
N LEU A 224 1.60 6.25 -12.66
CA LEU A 224 0.89 5.25 -13.47
C LEU A 224 -0.23 4.57 -12.67
N SER A 225 0.00 4.20 -11.41
CA SER A 225 -1.03 3.65 -10.54
C SER A 225 -2.17 4.64 -10.31
N CYS A 226 -1.86 5.92 -10.05
CA CYS A 226 -2.86 6.98 -9.92
C CYS A 226 -3.70 7.12 -11.19
N ALA A 227 -3.05 7.13 -12.36
CA ALA A 227 -3.71 7.19 -13.66
C ALA A 227 -4.68 6.03 -13.86
N TYR A 228 -4.22 4.80 -13.57
CA TYR A 228 -5.04 3.60 -13.66
C TYR A 228 -6.31 3.69 -12.82
N TYR A 229 -6.18 4.03 -11.53
CA TYR A 229 -7.35 4.09 -10.64
C TYR A 229 -8.27 5.29 -10.92
N LEU A 230 -7.77 6.36 -11.52
CA LEU A 230 -8.62 7.44 -12.03
C LEU A 230 -9.36 7.01 -13.30
N ALA A 231 -8.68 6.34 -14.23
CA ALA A 231 -9.28 5.86 -15.46
C ALA A 231 -10.39 4.82 -15.19
N THR A 232 -10.18 3.87 -14.29
CA THR A 232 -11.23 2.92 -13.88
C THR A 232 -12.44 3.58 -13.19
N LYS A 233 -12.30 4.82 -12.73
CA LYS A 233 -13.42 5.65 -12.21
C LYS A 233 -14.06 6.55 -13.28
N GLY A 234 -13.62 6.43 -14.53
CA GLY A 234 -14.18 7.18 -15.65
C GLY A 234 -13.55 8.55 -15.91
N TYR A 235 -12.36 8.82 -15.38
CA TYR A 235 -11.58 9.99 -15.78
C TYR A 235 -10.69 9.68 -16.98
N GLN A 236 -10.27 10.72 -17.69
CA GLN A 236 -9.19 10.69 -18.67
C GLN A 236 -8.03 11.55 -18.17
N PRO A 237 -7.20 11.02 -17.24
CA PRO A 237 -6.08 11.79 -16.72
C PRO A 237 -5.00 11.94 -17.77
N THR A 238 -4.26 13.07 -17.73
CA THR A 238 -3.08 13.31 -18.54
C THR A 238 -1.83 13.13 -17.70
N VAL A 239 -0.95 12.24 -18.10
CA VAL A 239 0.35 11.99 -17.47
C VAL A 239 1.45 12.74 -18.23
N PHE A 240 2.15 13.62 -17.56
CA PHE A 240 3.30 14.36 -18.06
C PHE A 240 4.58 13.66 -17.61
N GLU A 241 5.44 13.29 -18.55
CA GLU A 241 6.74 12.68 -18.26
C GLU A 241 7.85 13.44 -18.97
N LYS A 242 8.91 13.77 -18.23
CA LYS A 242 10.05 14.52 -18.76
C LYS A 242 10.91 13.71 -19.73
N ASN A 243 10.95 12.41 -19.55
CA ASN A 243 11.70 11.48 -20.40
C ASN A 243 10.85 11.00 -21.58
N GLU A 244 11.49 10.39 -22.56
CA GLU A 244 10.81 9.86 -23.76
C GLU A 244 10.01 8.58 -23.45
N LYS A 245 10.53 7.73 -22.54
CA LYS A 245 9.91 6.47 -22.16
C LYS A 245 9.19 6.60 -20.81
N LEU A 246 8.07 5.87 -20.70
CA LEU A 246 7.29 5.76 -19.46
C LEU A 246 7.88 4.72 -18.52
N GLY A 247 7.43 4.70 -17.25
CA GLY A 247 7.83 3.71 -16.25
C GLY A 247 8.74 4.27 -15.15
N GLY A 248 9.36 5.44 -15.35
CA GLY A 248 10.28 6.03 -14.37
C GLY A 248 11.42 5.08 -14.01
N MET A 249 11.67 4.84 -12.71
CA MET A 249 12.76 3.95 -12.26
C MET A 249 12.59 2.48 -12.66
N LEU A 250 11.39 2.02 -13.00
CA LEU A 250 11.18 0.69 -13.59
C LEU A 250 11.91 0.57 -14.93
N THR A 251 11.85 1.62 -15.72
CA THR A 251 12.48 1.68 -17.05
C THR A 251 13.95 2.08 -16.97
N TYR A 252 14.26 3.15 -16.24
CA TYR A 252 15.57 3.79 -16.26
C TYR A 252 16.51 3.36 -15.12
N GLY A 253 16.00 2.71 -14.07
CA GLY A 253 16.78 2.33 -12.90
C GLY A 253 16.94 0.83 -12.72
N ILE A 254 15.90 0.05 -12.96
CA ILE A 254 15.97 -1.41 -12.81
C ILE A 254 16.55 -2.05 -14.09
N PRO A 255 17.62 -2.84 -13.98
CA PRO A 255 18.22 -3.47 -15.15
C PRO A 255 17.29 -4.47 -15.88
N SER A 256 17.49 -4.62 -17.20
CA SER A 256 16.64 -5.48 -18.04
C SER A 256 16.73 -6.96 -17.66
N TYR A 257 17.84 -7.41 -17.09
CA TYR A 257 18.01 -8.79 -16.60
C TYR A 257 17.18 -9.10 -15.31
N LYS A 258 16.51 -8.09 -14.73
CA LYS A 258 15.54 -8.24 -13.64
C LYS A 258 14.12 -7.91 -14.06
N LEU A 259 13.97 -6.97 -14.99
CA LEU A 259 12.68 -6.49 -15.48
C LEU A 259 12.79 -6.09 -16.94
N GLU A 260 12.29 -6.93 -17.81
CA GLU A 260 12.26 -6.70 -19.25
C GLU A 260 11.39 -5.47 -19.58
N LYS A 261 11.85 -4.66 -20.52
CA LYS A 261 11.20 -3.36 -20.83
C LYS A 261 9.89 -3.52 -21.56
N ASP A 262 9.74 -4.56 -22.35
CA ASP A 262 8.50 -4.95 -23.03
C ASP A 262 7.38 -5.34 -22.03
N VAL A 263 7.74 -5.92 -20.87
CA VAL A 263 6.77 -6.19 -19.79
C VAL A 263 6.22 -4.89 -19.23
N ILE A 264 7.08 -3.86 -19.07
CA ILE A 264 6.64 -2.55 -18.59
C ILE A 264 5.69 -1.90 -19.60
N ASP A 265 6.09 -1.90 -20.87
CA ASP A 265 5.28 -1.33 -21.96
C ASP A 265 3.93 -2.03 -22.07
N ALA A 266 3.89 -3.36 -21.99
CA ALA A 266 2.66 -4.15 -22.02
C ALA A 266 1.70 -3.84 -20.84
N GLU A 267 2.21 -3.59 -19.65
CA GLU A 267 1.36 -3.17 -18.51
C GLU A 267 0.86 -1.73 -18.68
N ILE A 268 1.65 -0.85 -19.31
CA ILE A 268 1.26 0.54 -19.60
C ILE A 268 0.23 0.61 -20.73
N ASP A 269 0.26 -0.31 -21.70
CA ASP A 269 -0.71 -0.38 -22.79
C ASP A 269 -2.15 -0.53 -22.28
N VAL A 270 -2.34 -1.26 -21.17
CA VAL A 270 -3.66 -1.33 -20.49
C VAL A 270 -4.15 0.06 -20.07
N LEU A 271 -3.26 0.96 -19.66
CA LEU A 271 -3.65 2.34 -19.30
C LEU A 271 -4.01 3.16 -20.55
N ARG A 272 -3.34 2.93 -21.68
CA ARG A 272 -3.69 3.56 -22.97
C ARG A 272 -5.09 3.13 -23.42
N GLU A 273 -5.40 1.85 -23.32
CA GLU A 273 -6.73 1.32 -23.62
C GLU A 273 -7.82 1.87 -22.67
N LEU A 274 -7.48 2.18 -21.43
CA LEU A 274 -8.38 2.85 -20.48
C LEU A 274 -8.57 4.35 -20.78
N GLY A 275 -7.89 4.91 -21.76
CA GLY A 275 -8.02 6.31 -22.18
C GLY A 275 -7.12 7.29 -21.41
N VAL A 276 -6.03 6.81 -20.80
CA VAL A 276 -5.02 7.69 -20.19
C VAL A 276 -4.21 8.37 -21.30
N GLU A 277 -4.12 9.69 -21.25
CA GLU A 277 -3.28 10.47 -22.14
C GLU A 277 -1.84 10.57 -21.59
N PHE A 278 -0.84 10.31 -22.45
CA PHE A 278 0.58 10.44 -22.10
C PHE A 278 1.24 11.55 -22.91
N LYS A 279 1.94 12.46 -22.22
CA LYS A 279 2.78 13.51 -22.82
C LYS A 279 4.21 13.32 -22.36
N THR A 280 4.99 12.60 -23.17
CA THR A 280 6.42 12.35 -22.95
C THR A 280 7.28 13.50 -23.47
N GLY A 281 8.51 13.62 -22.97
CA GLY A 281 9.41 14.72 -23.31
C GLY A 281 8.96 16.09 -22.76
N VAL A 282 8.03 16.13 -21.81
CA VAL A 282 7.49 17.37 -21.24
C VAL A 282 7.89 17.51 -19.76
N ASN A 283 8.80 18.41 -19.49
CA ASN A 283 9.26 18.71 -18.15
C ASN A 283 8.42 19.82 -17.51
N VAL A 284 7.45 19.46 -16.67
CA VAL A 284 6.62 20.41 -15.94
C VAL A 284 7.49 21.21 -14.96
N GLY A 285 7.35 22.52 -14.97
CA GLY A 285 8.22 23.47 -14.27
C GLY A 285 9.28 24.11 -15.18
N LYS A 286 9.56 23.50 -16.35
CA LYS A 286 10.49 24.06 -17.35
C LYS A 286 9.77 24.37 -18.67
N ASP A 287 9.15 23.36 -19.28
CA ASP A 287 8.49 23.48 -20.60
C ASP A 287 7.05 23.99 -20.48
N VAL A 288 6.39 23.67 -19.38
CA VAL A 288 5.06 24.13 -18.98
C VAL A 288 4.99 24.23 -17.46
N THR A 289 4.38 25.30 -16.95
CA THR A 289 4.20 25.51 -15.50
C THR A 289 2.85 24.96 -15.01
N ILE A 290 2.73 24.72 -13.69
CA ILE A 290 1.44 24.35 -13.09
C ILE A 290 0.37 25.41 -13.35
N ASP A 291 0.73 26.70 -13.32
CA ASP A 291 -0.20 27.80 -13.58
C ASP A 291 -0.70 27.83 -15.03
N GLU A 292 0.15 27.48 -15.99
CA GLU A 292 -0.27 27.32 -17.39
C GLU A 292 -1.20 26.12 -17.55
N LEU A 293 -0.93 25.01 -16.86
CA LEU A 293 -1.83 23.87 -16.85
C LEU A 293 -3.18 24.19 -16.19
N ARG A 294 -3.20 25.00 -15.10
CA ARG A 294 -4.44 25.54 -14.52
C ARG A 294 -5.26 26.34 -15.55
N LYS A 295 -4.59 27.19 -16.33
CA LYS A 295 -5.23 27.95 -17.42
C LYS A 295 -5.77 27.06 -18.54
N GLN A 296 -5.15 25.88 -18.78
CA GLN A 296 -5.63 24.86 -19.72
C GLN A 296 -6.80 24.04 -19.16
N GLY A 297 -7.24 24.33 -17.94
CA GLY A 297 -8.42 23.75 -17.31
C GLY A 297 -8.16 22.55 -16.39
N TYR A 298 -6.90 22.20 -16.12
CA TYR A 298 -6.59 21.18 -15.11
C TYR A 298 -7.01 21.65 -13.73
N LYS A 299 -7.69 20.80 -12.97
CA LYS A 299 -8.32 21.09 -11.67
C LYS A 299 -7.55 20.53 -10.49
N ALA A 300 -6.72 19.52 -10.70
CA ALA A 300 -5.89 18.91 -9.67
C ALA A 300 -4.61 18.33 -10.28
N PHE A 301 -3.58 18.26 -9.44
CA PHE A 301 -2.23 17.87 -9.82
C PHE A 301 -1.72 16.81 -8.88
N TYR A 302 -1.22 15.71 -9.41
CA TYR A 302 -0.52 14.68 -8.62
C TYR A 302 0.95 14.69 -8.98
N VAL A 303 1.81 15.08 -8.04
CA VAL A 303 3.25 15.12 -8.23
C VAL A 303 3.88 13.82 -7.76
N ALA A 304 4.40 13.04 -8.70
CA ALA A 304 4.96 11.70 -8.50
C ALA A 304 6.30 11.52 -9.23
N ILE A 305 7.16 12.56 -9.17
CA ILE A 305 8.43 12.64 -9.90
C ILE A 305 9.53 11.72 -9.35
N GLY A 306 9.32 11.09 -8.21
CA GLY A 306 10.28 10.18 -7.57
C GLY A 306 11.56 10.85 -7.07
N CYS A 307 12.60 10.06 -6.86
CA CYS A 307 13.93 10.49 -6.43
C CYS A 307 14.96 10.12 -7.49
N GLN A 308 15.16 10.98 -8.49
CA GLN A 308 16.03 10.71 -9.64
C GLN A 308 17.42 11.35 -9.54
N GLY A 309 17.72 12.07 -8.47
CA GLY A 309 19.06 12.56 -8.16
C GLY A 309 19.84 11.54 -7.34
N GLY A 310 21.15 11.47 -7.56
CA GLY A 310 22.06 10.73 -6.67
C GLY A 310 22.57 11.60 -5.53
N ARG A 311 23.21 10.97 -4.56
CA ARG A 311 23.96 11.65 -3.49
C ARG A 311 25.43 11.37 -3.64
N LEU A 312 26.26 12.37 -3.37
CA LEU A 312 27.71 12.27 -3.31
C LEU A 312 28.15 12.19 -1.84
N PRO A 313 29.26 11.51 -1.54
CA PRO A 313 29.76 11.35 -0.17
C PRO A 313 30.33 12.63 0.42
N GLY A 314 30.67 13.63 -0.38
CA GLY A 314 31.33 14.88 0.04
C GLY A 314 32.81 14.65 0.40
N VAL A 315 33.50 13.79 -0.34
CA VAL A 315 34.91 13.47 -0.12
C VAL A 315 35.82 14.06 -1.22
N PRO A 316 37.10 14.29 -0.94
CA PRO A 316 38.04 14.73 -1.97
C PRO A 316 38.07 13.75 -3.14
N GLY A 317 38.07 14.30 -4.36
CA GLY A 317 38.19 13.53 -5.59
C GLY A 317 36.90 12.90 -6.12
N GLU A 318 35.76 13.13 -5.49
CA GLU A 318 34.47 12.58 -5.95
C GLU A 318 34.02 13.08 -7.34
N ASP A 319 34.67 14.11 -7.85
CA ASP A 319 34.51 14.70 -9.18
C ASP A 319 35.46 14.14 -10.23
N ALA A 320 36.22 13.08 -9.94
CA ALA A 320 37.18 12.49 -10.87
C ALA A 320 36.51 11.95 -12.13
N ILE A 321 37.20 11.99 -13.26
CA ILE A 321 36.76 11.32 -14.50
C ILE A 321 36.73 9.80 -14.27
N GLY A 322 35.56 9.18 -14.43
CA GLY A 322 35.32 7.77 -14.10
C GLY A 322 34.49 7.56 -12.85
N THR A 323 34.02 8.66 -12.19
CA THR A 323 33.01 8.58 -11.13
C THR A 323 31.61 8.78 -11.73
N ASP A 324 30.64 8.01 -11.24
CA ASP A 324 29.24 8.09 -11.64
C ASP A 324 28.30 7.98 -10.43
N MET A 325 27.15 8.62 -10.49
CA MET A 325 26.05 8.34 -9.56
C MET A 325 25.24 7.13 -10.06
N ALA A 326 24.82 6.24 -9.16
CA ALA A 326 24.09 5.02 -9.49
C ALA A 326 22.91 5.24 -10.42
N VAL A 327 22.10 6.28 -10.18
CA VAL A 327 20.94 6.59 -11.02
C VAL A 327 21.34 6.94 -12.45
N SER A 328 22.37 7.75 -12.63
CA SER A 328 22.89 8.12 -13.96
C SER A 328 23.53 6.94 -14.66
N PHE A 329 24.29 6.13 -13.93
CA PHE A 329 24.92 4.91 -14.45
C PHE A 329 23.90 3.91 -14.97
N LEU A 330 22.85 3.60 -14.19
CA LEU A 330 21.79 2.66 -14.57
C LEU A 330 20.92 3.21 -15.70
N HIS A 331 20.66 4.53 -15.72
CA HIS A 331 19.98 5.19 -16.83
C HIS A 331 20.75 5.01 -18.14
N ALA A 332 22.03 5.35 -18.15
CA ALA A 332 22.89 5.16 -19.33
C ALA A 332 23.00 3.69 -19.74
N ALA A 333 22.98 2.77 -18.78
CA ALA A 333 22.97 1.33 -19.07
C ALA A 333 21.69 0.88 -19.77
N THR A 334 20.54 1.47 -19.42
CA THR A 334 19.26 1.16 -20.10
C THR A 334 19.22 1.68 -21.54
N GLU A 335 19.89 2.79 -21.82
CA GLU A 335 19.95 3.37 -23.16
C GLU A 335 20.95 2.67 -24.07
N ASN A 336 22.03 2.14 -23.51
CA ASN A 336 23.10 1.49 -24.28
C ASN A 336 23.65 0.28 -23.55
N HIS A 337 23.19 -0.92 -23.92
CA HIS A 337 23.69 -2.20 -23.43
C HIS A 337 25.08 -2.59 -23.99
N ASP A 338 25.57 -1.92 -25.03
CA ASP A 338 26.88 -2.20 -25.66
C ASP A 338 28.03 -1.43 -25.00
N ARG A 339 27.75 -0.60 -23.99
CA ARG A 339 28.78 0.10 -23.21
C ARG A 339 29.81 -0.91 -22.67
N LYS A 340 31.07 -0.51 -22.66
CA LYS A 340 32.17 -1.29 -22.08
C LYS A 340 32.78 -0.51 -20.93
N LEU A 341 33.12 -1.23 -19.86
CA LEU A 341 33.90 -0.72 -18.74
C LEU A 341 35.24 -1.48 -18.70
N GLU A 342 36.30 -0.79 -19.09
CA GLU A 342 37.65 -1.35 -19.03
C GLU A 342 38.22 -1.17 -17.63
N GLY A 343 38.89 -2.22 -17.09
CA GLY A 343 39.52 -2.21 -15.78
C GLY A 343 38.54 -2.51 -14.63
N LYS A 344 38.89 -2.03 -13.44
CA LYS A 344 38.19 -2.36 -12.18
C LYS A 344 37.14 -1.34 -11.81
N THR A 345 36.01 -1.82 -11.31
CA THR A 345 34.88 -0.99 -10.84
C THR A 345 34.67 -1.15 -9.34
N VAL A 346 34.63 -0.04 -8.64
CA VAL A 346 34.25 0.04 -7.23
C VAL A 346 32.84 0.62 -7.11
N VAL A 347 31.91 -0.08 -6.43
CA VAL A 347 30.58 0.38 -6.12
C VAL A 347 30.47 0.69 -4.64
N ILE A 348 30.11 1.92 -4.32
CA ILE A 348 29.99 2.41 -2.94
C ILE A 348 28.54 2.41 -2.52
N GLY A 349 28.16 1.51 -1.62
CA GLY A 349 26.81 1.33 -1.09
C GLY A 349 26.47 -0.13 -0.82
N GLY A 350 25.44 -0.35 0.04
CA GLY A 350 25.03 -1.68 0.50
C GLY A 350 23.55 -2.04 0.21
N GLY A 351 22.84 -1.23 -0.57
CA GLY A 351 21.43 -1.45 -0.92
C GLY A 351 21.24 -2.14 -2.28
N ASN A 352 19.98 -2.47 -2.64
CA ASN A 352 19.66 -3.13 -3.91
C ASN A 352 20.15 -2.33 -5.14
N VAL A 353 20.14 -0.99 -5.08
CA VAL A 353 20.67 -0.15 -6.17
C VAL A 353 22.17 -0.35 -6.38
N ALA A 354 22.93 -0.55 -5.29
CA ALA A 354 24.35 -0.86 -5.39
C ALA A 354 24.59 -2.23 -6.03
N VAL A 355 23.76 -3.22 -5.67
CA VAL A 355 23.73 -4.54 -6.33
C VAL A 355 23.45 -4.40 -7.82
N ASP A 356 22.44 -3.63 -8.20
CA ASP A 356 22.11 -3.38 -9.61
C ASP A 356 23.28 -2.78 -10.38
N CYS A 357 23.95 -1.79 -9.78
CA CYS A 357 25.14 -1.17 -10.39
C CYS A 357 26.30 -2.17 -10.54
N ALA A 358 26.61 -2.95 -9.50
CA ALA A 358 27.70 -3.90 -9.50
C ALA A 358 27.48 -5.01 -10.53
N ARG A 359 26.29 -5.60 -10.55
CA ARG A 359 25.92 -6.63 -11.52
C ARG A 359 25.85 -6.10 -12.96
N THR A 360 25.47 -4.84 -13.15
CA THR A 360 25.51 -4.16 -14.45
C THR A 360 26.95 -3.90 -14.89
N ALA A 361 27.87 -3.53 -13.99
CA ALA A 361 29.28 -3.32 -14.30
C ALA A 361 29.97 -4.62 -14.78
N VAL A 362 29.63 -5.78 -14.17
CA VAL A 362 30.09 -7.10 -14.65
C VAL A 362 29.59 -7.35 -16.09
N ARG A 363 28.33 -7.04 -16.39
CA ARG A 363 27.74 -7.20 -17.74
C ARG A 363 28.35 -6.27 -18.77
N PHE A 364 28.89 -5.14 -18.35
CA PHE A 364 29.69 -4.24 -19.19
C PHE A 364 31.13 -4.67 -19.36
N GLY A 365 31.54 -5.80 -18.77
CA GLY A 365 32.86 -6.40 -18.93
C GLY A 365 33.93 -5.81 -18.04
N SER A 366 33.57 -5.17 -16.91
CA SER A 366 34.57 -4.77 -15.92
C SER A 366 35.36 -6.00 -15.42
N GLU A 367 36.71 -5.89 -15.37
CA GLU A 367 37.62 -7.00 -15.04
C GLU A 367 37.44 -7.50 -13.60
N GLU A 368 37.17 -6.58 -12.67
CA GLU A 368 36.92 -6.87 -11.27
C GLU A 368 35.89 -5.87 -10.72
N VAL A 369 34.89 -6.36 -10.02
CA VAL A 369 33.85 -5.51 -9.39
C VAL A 369 33.85 -5.76 -7.89
N GLY A 370 34.04 -4.69 -7.10
CA GLY A 370 33.97 -4.72 -5.65
C GLY A 370 32.88 -3.78 -5.10
N MET A 371 32.02 -4.28 -4.23
CA MET A 371 31.08 -3.46 -3.46
C MET A 371 31.69 -3.13 -2.10
N TYR A 372 31.57 -1.87 -1.66
CA TYR A 372 32.03 -1.38 -0.36
C TYR A 372 30.90 -0.65 0.35
N CYS A 373 30.58 -1.05 1.59
CA CYS A 373 29.50 -0.45 2.35
C CYS A 373 29.82 -0.32 3.84
N LEU A 374 29.11 0.57 4.51
CA LEU A 374 29.29 0.87 5.94
C LEU A 374 28.81 -0.28 6.84
N GLU A 375 27.76 -0.95 6.43
CA GLU A 375 27.02 -1.95 7.20
C GLU A 375 27.80 -3.25 7.31
N SER A 376 27.51 -4.04 8.36
CA SER A 376 27.91 -5.44 8.44
C SER A 376 27.08 -6.29 7.46
N ARG A 377 27.50 -7.53 7.25
CA ARG A 377 26.78 -8.47 6.38
C ARG A 377 25.33 -8.69 6.82
N GLU A 378 25.10 -8.72 8.13
CA GLU A 378 23.78 -8.97 8.73
C GLU A 378 22.84 -7.76 8.66
N THR A 379 23.42 -6.56 8.59
CA THR A 379 22.66 -5.29 8.61
C THR A 379 22.61 -4.61 7.25
N MET A 380 23.19 -5.22 6.23
CA MET A 380 23.20 -4.72 4.87
C MET A 380 21.77 -4.56 4.33
N PRO A 381 21.40 -3.39 3.74
CA PRO A 381 20.01 -3.13 3.33
C PRO A 381 19.57 -3.92 2.10
N ALA A 382 20.47 -4.47 1.31
CA ALA A 382 20.13 -5.32 0.17
C ALA A 382 19.42 -6.61 0.63
N SER A 383 18.48 -7.10 -0.17
CA SER A 383 17.78 -8.34 0.12
C SER A 383 18.70 -9.55 0.03
N LYS A 384 18.40 -10.64 0.76
CA LYS A 384 19.25 -11.85 0.79
C LYS A 384 19.48 -12.43 -0.61
N ASN A 385 18.43 -12.56 -1.40
CA ASN A 385 18.52 -13.08 -2.77
C ASN A 385 19.46 -12.21 -3.64
N GLU A 386 19.33 -10.88 -3.56
CA GLU A 386 20.18 -9.94 -4.27
C GLU A 386 21.66 -10.10 -3.90
N ILE A 387 21.92 -10.33 -2.62
CA ILE A 387 23.27 -10.57 -2.11
C ILE A 387 23.83 -11.90 -2.64
N GLU A 388 23.01 -12.95 -2.65
CA GLU A 388 23.38 -14.28 -3.17
C GLU A 388 23.69 -14.24 -4.67
N GLU A 389 22.83 -13.57 -5.45
CA GLU A 389 23.05 -13.38 -6.88
C GLU A 389 24.30 -12.52 -7.17
N THR A 390 24.58 -11.51 -6.34
CA THR A 390 25.80 -10.69 -6.44
C THR A 390 27.05 -11.52 -6.28
N LEU A 391 27.06 -12.41 -5.29
CA LEU A 391 28.20 -13.33 -5.07
C LEU A 391 28.32 -14.37 -6.19
N ALA A 392 27.20 -14.84 -6.73
CA ALA A 392 27.19 -15.78 -7.85
C ALA A 392 27.72 -15.15 -9.16
N ASP A 393 27.56 -13.83 -9.33
CA ASP A 393 28.17 -13.06 -10.43
C ASP A 393 29.67 -12.77 -10.19
N GLY A 394 30.29 -13.29 -9.10
CA GLY A 394 31.72 -13.15 -8.80
C GLY A 394 32.12 -11.80 -8.17
N ILE A 395 31.18 -11.02 -7.73
CA ILE A 395 31.37 -9.68 -7.14
C ILE A 395 31.80 -9.82 -5.67
N SER A 396 32.86 -9.13 -5.25
CA SER A 396 33.28 -9.07 -3.86
C SER A 396 32.46 -8.07 -3.08
N ILE A 397 32.00 -8.46 -1.85
CA ILE A 397 31.26 -7.56 -0.96
C ILE A 397 32.09 -7.30 0.29
N ASN A 398 32.50 -6.04 0.46
CA ASN A 398 33.39 -5.57 1.50
C ASN A 398 32.64 -4.72 2.52
N ASN A 399 32.29 -5.33 3.65
CA ASN A 399 31.49 -4.70 4.70
C ASN A 399 32.35 -3.90 5.70
N GLY A 400 31.80 -2.86 6.29
CA GLY A 400 32.40 -2.04 7.33
C GLY A 400 33.45 -1.05 6.81
N TRP A 401 33.26 -0.50 5.61
CA TRP A 401 34.18 0.45 4.99
C TRP A 401 33.42 1.71 4.53
N GLY A 402 33.92 2.87 4.95
CA GLY A 402 33.44 4.18 4.49
C GLY A 402 34.45 4.86 3.58
N THR A 403 34.01 5.58 2.58
CA THR A 403 34.86 6.32 1.66
C THR A 403 35.59 7.46 2.38
N LYS A 404 36.90 7.57 2.22
CA LYS A 404 37.72 8.65 2.74
C LYS A 404 38.08 9.65 1.66
N GLU A 405 38.60 9.19 0.54
CA GLU A 405 38.95 10.02 -0.62
C GLU A 405 39.06 9.18 -1.88
N ILE A 406 39.06 9.84 -3.04
CA ILE A 406 39.32 9.25 -4.35
C ILE A 406 40.63 9.85 -4.89
N LEU A 407 41.60 9.01 -5.16
CA LEU A 407 42.87 9.42 -5.73
C LEU A 407 42.72 9.54 -7.25
N LYS A 408 43.30 10.62 -7.81
CA LYS A 408 43.29 10.92 -9.25
C LYS A 408 44.69 10.67 -9.87
N ASN A 409 44.68 10.29 -11.12
CA ASN A 409 45.85 10.37 -11.98
C ASN A 409 46.14 11.81 -12.41
N GLU A 410 47.26 12.06 -13.08
CA GLU A 410 47.62 13.41 -13.56
C GLU A 410 46.63 13.97 -14.59
N ASP A 411 45.95 13.11 -15.33
CA ASP A 411 44.92 13.46 -16.31
C ASP A 411 43.51 13.66 -15.69
N GLY A 412 43.38 13.54 -14.35
CA GLY A 412 42.10 13.69 -13.63
C GLY A 412 41.22 12.47 -13.59
N THR A 413 41.67 11.34 -14.18
CA THR A 413 40.91 10.06 -14.11
C THR A 413 41.07 9.41 -12.72
N VAL A 414 40.14 8.53 -12.37
CA VAL A 414 40.19 7.74 -11.14
C VAL A 414 41.43 6.84 -11.17
N LYS A 415 42.17 6.83 -10.07
CA LYS A 415 43.33 5.93 -9.84
C LYS A 415 42.99 4.86 -8.79
N ALA A 416 42.44 5.29 -7.67
CA ALA A 416 42.10 4.40 -6.55
C ALA A 416 41.11 5.06 -5.61
N VAL A 417 40.43 4.27 -4.78
CA VAL A 417 39.62 4.72 -3.68
C VAL A 417 40.25 4.38 -2.35
N VAL A 418 40.36 5.33 -1.46
CA VAL A 418 40.83 5.13 -0.09
C VAL A 418 39.59 4.99 0.79
N PHE A 419 39.51 3.88 1.51
CA PHE A 419 38.46 3.62 2.49
C PHE A 419 39.02 3.70 3.92
N LYS A 420 38.17 4.04 4.86
CA LYS A 420 38.39 4.01 6.30
C LYS A 420 37.42 3.08 6.98
N LYS A 421 37.86 2.40 8.05
CA LYS A 421 37.05 1.42 8.76
C LYS A 421 35.85 2.06 9.41
N CYS A 422 34.66 1.53 9.15
CA CYS A 422 33.43 1.90 9.83
C CYS A 422 33.23 1.02 11.07
N LEU A 423 33.25 1.64 12.25
CA LEU A 423 33.09 0.96 13.54
C LEU A 423 31.61 0.80 13.90
N ARG A 424 30.76 1.71 13.45
CA ARG A 424 29.33 1.75 13.76
C ARG A 424 28.59 2.62 12.74
N VAL A 425 27.41 2.19 12.31
CA VAL A 425 26.55 2.93 11.37
C VAL A 425 25.41 3.66 12.09
N ILE A 426 24.75 2.98 13.03
CA ILE A 426 23.56 3.48 13.74
C ILE A 426 23.93 3.81 15.18
N ASP A 427 23.57 4.99 15.62
CA ASP A 427 23.72 5.38 17.03
C ASP A 427 22.77 4.54 17.92
N PRO A 428 23.29 3.83 18.94
CA PRO A 428 22.51 2.90 19.75
C PRO A 428 21.45 3.57 20.62
N GLN A 429 21.60 4.88 20.95
CA GLN A 429 20.68 5.62 21.79
C GLN A 429 19.58 6.28 20.97
N THR A 430 19.97 7.01 19.93
CA THR A 430 19.03 7.78 19.09
C THR A 430 18.40 6.95 17.99
N LYS A 431 18.95 5.76 17.68
CA LYS A 431 18.56 4.90 16.54
C LYS A 431 18.67 5.59 15.18
N ARG A 432 19.44 6.67 15.10
CA ARG A 432 19.66 7.43 13.86
C ARG A 432 20.94 7.02 13.18
N PHE A 433 21.00 7.21 11.87
CA PHE A 433 22.21 7.08 11.07
C PHE A 433 23.27 8.10 11.56
N SER A 434 24.37 7.59 12.11
CA SER A 434 25.48 8.37 12.66
C SER A 434 26.73 7.51 12.66
N PRO A 435 27.37 7.35 11.48
CA PRO A 435 28.53 6.48 11.33
C PRO A 435 29.73 7.01 12.11
N VAL A 436 30.48 6.06 12.69
CA VAL A 436 31.73 6.33 13.39
C VAL A 436 32.85 5.57 12.70
N TYR A 437 33.98 6.23 12.46
CA TYR A 437 35.09 5.67 11.73
C TYR A 437 36.36 5.60 12.54
N ASP A 438 37.23 4.64 12.22
CA ASP A 438 38.64 4.69 12.57
C ASP A 438 39.41 5.32 11.37
N GLU A 439 39.91 6.52 11.57
CA GLU A 439 40.62 7.28 10.54
C GLU A 439 42.01 6.72 10.22
N ASN A 440 42.55 5.86 11.10
CA ASN A 440 43.89 5.26 10.97
C ASN A 440 43.83 3.87 10.30
N ASP A 441 42.73 3.16 10.40
CA ASP A 441 42.52 1.89 9.72
C ASP A 441 41.96 2.14 8.32
N THR A 442 42.87 2.15 7.33
CA THR A 442 42.52 2.48 5.95
C THR A 442 43.01 1.42 4.97
N ILE A 443 42.27 1.27 3.90
CA ILE A 443 42.68 0.45 2.73
C ILE A 443 42.61 1.30 1.47
N THR A 444 43.50 1.02 0.52
CA THR A 444 43.50 1.64 -0.80
C THR A 444 43.18 0.58 -1.85
N VAL A 445 42.17 0.84 -2.67
CA VAL A 445 41.65 -0.07 -3.70
C VAL A 445 41.81 0.59 -5.06
N GLU A 446 42.56 -0.02 -5.94
CA GLU A 446 42.72 0.45 -7.32
C GLU A 446 41.37 0.34 -8.06
N ALA A 447 41.01 1.36 -8.81
CA ALA A 447 39.80 1.39 -9.62
C ALA A 447 39.95 2.37 -10.78
N GLN A 448 39.28 2.09 -11.89
CA GLN A 448 39.14 2.98 -13.02
C GLN A 448 37.71 3.61 -13.01
N HIS A 449 36.75 2.92 -12.39
CA HIS A 449 35.37 3.37 -12.28
C HIS A 449 34.91 3.32 -10.83
N VAL A 450 34.21 4.38 -10.40
CA VAL A 450 33.59 4.46 -9.07
C VAL A 450 32.13 4.84 -9.22
N ILE A 451 31.22 4.03 -8.65
CA ILE A 451 29.79 4.26 -8.73
C ILE A 451 29.25 4.51 -7.33
N PHE A 452 28.68 5.70 -7.10
CA PHE A 452 28.08 6.08 -5.83
C PHE A 452 26.62 5.65 -5.74
N ALA A 453 26.31 4.66 -4.90
CA ALA A 453 25.00 4.13 -4.62
C ALA A 453 24.56 4.37 -3.15
N ILE A 454 24.87 5.54 -2.61
CA ILE A 454 24.69 5.93 -1.20
C ILE A 454 23.39 6.70 -0.93
N GLY A 455 22.44 6.60 -1.80
CA GLY A 455 21.12 7.16 -1.65
C GLY A 455 20.68 8.01 -2.84
N GLN A 456 19.38 8.34 -2.82
CA GLN A 456 18.71 9.10 -3.86
C GLN A 456 18.22 10.44 -3.32
N ALA A 457 17.98 11.40 -4.20
CA ALA A 457 17.49 12.73 -3.88
C ALA A 457 16.40 13.17 -4.86
N ILE A 458 15.52 14.04 -4.38
CA ILE A 458 14.48 14.66 -5.21
C ILE A 458 15.11 15.83 -6.00
N VAL A 459 14.81 15.90 -7.28
CA VAL A 459 15.22 17.01 -8.15
C VAL A 459 13.96 17.80 -8.52
N TRP A 460 13.69 18.87 -7.79
CA TRP A 460 12.48 19.69 -7.97
C TRP A 460 12.54 20.61 -9.19
N GLY A 461 13.71 21.17 -9.50
CA GLY A 461 13.81 22.27 -10.45
C GLY A 461 12.85 23.41 -10.07
N ASP A 462 12.15 23.95 -11.05
CA ASP A 462 11.14 25.02 -10.86
C ASP A 462 9.69 24.49 -10.74
N LEU A 463 9.48 23.17 -10.62
CA LEU A 463 8.16 22.54 -10.65
C LEU A 463 7.16 23.16 -9.66
N LEU A 464 7.58 23.40 -8.42
CA LEU A 464 6.72 23.92 -7.35
C LEU A 464 7.00 25.40 -7.03
N LYS A 465 7.76 26.09 -7.86
CA LYS A 465 8.07 27.51 -7.70
C LYS A 465 6.81 28.36 -7.75
N GLY A 466 6.63 29.23 -6.77
CA GLY A 466 5.46 30.10 -6.67
C GLY A 466 4.22 29.44 -6.07
N THR A 467 4.27 28.16 -5.70
CA THR A 467 3.19 27.48 -4.96
C THR A 467 3.35 27.65 -3.44
N LYS A 468 2.29 27.31 -2.68
CA LYS A 468 2.30 27.31 -1.21
C LYS A 468 2.79 26.00 -0.61
N VAL A 469 3.37 25.10 -1.41
CA VAL A 469 3.88 23.82 -0.91
C VAL A 469 5.03 24.08 0.06
N GLU A 470 4.91 23.54 1.26
CA GLU A 470 5.92 23.62 2.31
C GLU A 470 6.82 22.38 2.27
N PHE A 471 8.07 22.52 2.73
CA PHE A 471 9.05 21.45 2.78
C PHE A 471 9.63 21.30 4.19
N HIS A 472 9.91 20.07 4.57
CA HIS A 472 10.67 19.76 5.78
C HIS A 472 12.07 19.19 5.44
N HIS A 473 12.82 18.71 6.45
CA HIS A 473 14.18 18.21 6.26
C HIS A 473 14.32 17.22 5.10
N GLY A 474 15.39 17.37 4.31
CA GLY A 474 15.65 16.54 3.14
C GLY A 474 14.88 16.95 1.89
N ASN A 475 14.28 18.14 1.90
CA ASN A 475 13.54 18.69 0.75
C ASN A 475 12.29 17.89 0.37
N TYR A 476 11.67 17.22 1.35
CA TYR A 476 10.41 16.48 1.19
C TYR A 476 9.21 17.41 1.43
N PRO A 477 8.14 17.33 0.61
CA PRO A 477 6.97 18.18 0.76
C PRO A 477 6.13 17.79 1.97
N VAL A 478 5.58 18.79 2.66
CA VAL A 478 4.61 18.60 3.73
C VAL A 478 3.25 18.32 3.11
N ALA A 479 2.65 17.19 3.46
CA ALA A 479 1.30 16.83 3.02
C ALA A 479 0.56 16.04 4.10
N ASP A 480 -0.77 16.07 4.04
CA ASP A 480 -1.62 15.25 4.91
C ASP A 480 -1.44 13.76 4.60
N SER A 481 -1.20 12.96 5.62
CA SER A 481 -0.85 11.54 5.48
C SER A 481 -1.98 10.65 4.96
N LEU A 482 -3.23 11.10 5.05
CA LEU A 482 -4.40 10.37 4.56
C LEU A 482 -4.77 10.78 3.13
N THR A 483 -4.69 12.08 2.84
CA THR A 483 -5.17 12.64 1.58
C THR A 483 -4.05 12.91 0.59
N TYR A 484 -2.79 12.96 1.06
CA TYR A 484 -1.62 13.37 0.27
C TYR A 484 -1.70 14.81 -0.27
N GLN A 485 -2.65 15.61 0.27
CA GLN A 485 -2.86 17.01 -0.09
C GLN A 485 -1.82 17.89 0.58
N THR A 486 -1.25 18.84 -0.17
CA THR A 486 -0.29 19.83 0.34
C THR A 486 -1.02 21.09 0.85
N ALA A 487 -0.26 22.09 1.30
CA ALA A 487 -0.80 23.43 1.62
C ALA A 487 -1.38 24.15 0.38
N GLU A 488 -0.97 23.77 -0.82
CA GLU A 488 -1.62 24.18 -2.07
C GLU A 488 -2.77 23.20 -2.36
N PRO A 489 -4.05 23.61 -2.27
CA PRO A 489 -5.19 22.67 -2.19
C PRO A 489 -5.36 21.74 -3.39
N ASP A 490 -4.96 22.15 -4.58
CA ASP A 490 -5.07 21.39 -5.82
C ASP A 490 -3.83 20.54 -6.13
N ILE A 491 -2.78 20.61 -5.26
CA ILE A 491 -1.53 19.84 -5.42
C ILE A 491 -1.47 18.71 -4.39
N PHE A 492 -1.31 17.50 -4.91
CA PHE A 492 -1.14 16.25 -4.15
C PHE A 492 0.23 15.65 -4.48
N VAL A 493 0.84 14.99 -3.51
CA VAL A 493 2.17 14.37 -3.66
C VAL A 493 2.13 12.90 -3.26
N GLY A 494 2.99 12.06 -3.84
CA GLY A 494 3.08 10.66 -3.41
C GLY A 494 4.17 9.87 -4.13
N GLY A 495 4.36 8.61 -3.72
CA GLY A 495 5.52 7.82 -4.08
C GLY A 495 6.78 8.34 -3.39
N ASP A 496 7.95 8.10 -3.99
CA ASP A 496 9.25 8.41 -3.36
C ASP A 496 9.45 9.90 -3.08
N VAL A 497 8.81 10.78 -3.82
CA VAL A 497 8.88 12.22 -3.59
C VAL A 497 8.27 12.64 -2.24
N TYR A 498 7.37 11.82 -1.68
CA TYR A 498 6.73 12.05 -0.38
C TYR A 498 7.30 11.15 0.72
N SER A 499 7.44 9.85 0.44
CA SER A 499 7.81 8.84 1.45
C SER A 499 9.30 8.51 1.50
N GLY A 500 10.11 9.10 0.65
CA GLY A 500 11.46 8.66 0.33
C GLY A 500 11.49 7.41 -0.57
N PRO A 501 12.67 7.01 -1.05
CA PRO A 501 12.82 5.84 -1.91
C PRO A 501 12.32 4.56 -1.25
N LYS A 502 11.38 3.88 -1.91
CA LYS A 502 10.76 2.62 -1.48
C LYS A 502 10.59 1.67 -2.66
N PHE A 503 9.95 0.55 -2.43
CA PHE A 503 9.67 -0.44 -3.47
C PHE A 503 8.50 -0.02 -4.36
N ALA A 504 8.43 -0.57 -5.57
CA ALA A 504 7.38 -0.28 -6.54
C ALA A 504 5.97 -0.46 -5.97
N ILE A 505 5.75 -1.49 -5.14
CA ILE A 505 4.45 -1.76 -4.51
C ILE A 505 4.02 -0.67 -3.52
N ASP A 506 4.96 0.00 -2.83
CA ASP A 506 4.67 1.14 -1.95
C ASP A 506 4.23 2.36 -2.78
N ALA A 507 4.88 2.57 -3.93
CA ALA A 507 4.52 3.63 -4.87
C ALA A 507 3.16 3.39 -5.52
N ILE A 508 2.83 2.15 -5.86
CA ILE A 508 1.52 1.73 -6.38
C ILE A 508 0.42 2.06 -5.37
N GLU A 509 0.60 1.73 -4.10
CA GLU A 509 -0.40 2.06 -3.06
C GLU A 509 -0.55 3.58 -2.86
N ALA A 510 0.55 4.34 -2.91
CA ALA A 510 0.49 5.80 -2.85
C ALA A 510 -0.35 6.38 -4.00
N GLY A 511 -0.14 5.90 -5.24
CA GLY A 511 -0.92 6.30 -6.41
C GLY A 511 -2.41 5.95 -6.30
N LYS A 512 -2.73 4.75 -5.80
CA LYS A 512 -4.09 4.30 -5.55
C LYS A 512 -4.82 5.22 -4.54
N ASN A 513 -4.17 5.56 -3.44
CA ASN A 513 -4.75 6.45 -2.43
C ASN A 513 -4.86 7.90 -2.93
N ALA A 514 -3.88 8.38 -3.69
CA ALA A 514 -3.94 9.68 -4.34
C ALA A 514 -5.12 9.79 -5.32
N ALA A 515 -5.37 8.74 -6.12
CA ALA A 515 -6.53 8.70 -7.02
C ALA A 515 -7.87 8.87 -6.30
N VAL A 516 -8.02 8.30 -5.09
CA VAL A 516 -9.21 8.52 -4.25
C VAL A 516 -9.29 9.99 -3.81
N SER A 517 -8.18 10.60 -3.44
CA SER A 517 -8.14 12.00 -3.00
C SER A 517 -8.45 12.96 -4.14
N LEU A 518 -7.83 12.77 -5.29
CA LEU A 518 -8.08 13.57 -6.49
C LEU A 518 -9.53 13.47 -6.96
N HIS A 519 -10.08 12.24 -7.02
CA HIS A 519 -11.51 12.05 -7.32
C HIS A 519 -12.40 12.86 -6.37
N ARG A 520 -12.14 12.80 -5.07
CA ARG A 520 -12.94 13.51 -4.07
C ARG A 520 -12.77 15.02 -4.15
N PHE A 521 -11.56 15.48 -4.46
CA PHE A 521 -11.25 16.90 -4.57
C PHE A 521 -11.99 17.55 -5.75
N VAL A 522 -11.98 16.90 -6.92
CA VAL A 522 -12.59 17.49 -8.12
C VAL A 522 -14.11 17.31 -8.16
N GLN A 523 -14.70 16.46 -7.30
CA GLN A 523 -16.15 16.26 -7.23
C GLN A 523 -16.79 17.19 -6.18
N PRO A 524 -17.74 18.03 -6.57
CA PRO A 524 -18.34 19.01 -5.67
C PRO A 524 -19.09 18.32 -4.51
N GLY A 525 -18.96 18.89 -3.30
CA GLY A 525 -19.66 18.43 -2.10
C GLY A 525 -19.12 17.14 -1.49
N THR A 526 -18.00 16.62 -1.97
CA THR A 526 -17.38 15.40 -1.44
C THR A 526 -16.36 15.73 -0.35
N SER A 527 -16.47 15.04 0.80
CA SER A 527 -15.48 15.17 1.88
C SER A 527 -14.19 14.41 1.53
N MET A 528 -13.03 15.04 1.76
CA MET A 528 -11.72 14.42 1.57
C MET A 528 -11.46 13.26 2.53
N THR A 529 -12.02 13.30 3.73
CA THR A 529 -11.69 12.39 4.84
C THR A 529 -12.82 11.42 5.21
N ILE A 530 -14.08 11.86 5.21
CA ILE A 530 -15.22 11.01 5.59
C ILE A 530 -15.32 9.78 4.69
N GLY A 531 -15.38 8.58 5.29
CA GLY A 531 -15.48 7.31 4.55
C GLY A 531 -14.16 6.83 3.89
N ARG A 532 -12.99 7.45 4.19
CA ARG A 532 -11.69 6.89 3.81
C ARG A 532 -11.42 5.59 4.57
N ASN A 533 -10.80 4.64 3.90
CA ASN A 533 -10.37 3.41 4.55
C ASN A 533 -9.13 3.68 5.39
N ARG A 534 -9.25 3.59 6.71
CA ARG A 534 -8.14 3.74 7.68
C ARG A 534 -7.85 2.43 8.40
N ARG A 535 -8.06 1.29 7.74
CA ARG A 535 -7.82 0.00 8.37
C ARG A 535 -6.40 -0.08 8.89
N GLN A 536 -6.28 -0.41 10.15
CA GLN A 536 -5.07 -0.92 10.74
C GLN A 536 -5.16 -2.45 10.74
N PHE A 537 -4.18 -3.11 10.17
CA PHE A 537 -4.12 -4.56 10.17
C PHE A 537 -3.33 -5.00 11.40
N ILE A 538 -3.99 -5.72 12.30
CA ILE A 538 -3.32 -6.32 13.46
C ILE A 538 -2.56 -7.54 12.98
N GLU A 539 -1.29 -7.60 13.33
CA GLU A 539 -0.45 -8.75 13.03
C GLU A 539 -0.90 -9.97 13.86
N LEU A 540 -0.98 -11.11 13.21
CA LEU A 540 -1.33 -12.37 13.87
C LEU A 540 -0.15 -12.86 14.73
N ASP A 541 -0.40 -13.17 16.00
CA ASP A 541 0.58 -13.86 16.85
C ASP A 541 0.76 -15.32 16.40
N LYS A 542 1.75 -15.54 15.55
CA LYS A 542 2.04 -16.82 14.94
C LYS A 542 2.49 -17.89 15.94
N ASN A 543 3.03 -17.51 17.10
CA ASN A 543 3.48 -18.43 18.14
C ASN A 543 2.33 -19.03 18.94
N ASN A 544 1.15 -18.41 18.87
CA ASN A 544 -0.05 -18.80 19.61
C ASN A 544 -1.10 -19.50 18.74
N ILE A 545 -0.76 -19.89 17.50
CA ILE A 545 -1.72 -20.51 16.57
C ILE A 545 -1.65 -22.02 16.66
N VAL A 546 -2.80 -22.67 16.42
CA VAL A 546 -2.93 -24.11 16.21
C VAL A 546 -3.28 -24.37 14.76
N ILE A 547 -2.54 -25.26 14.12
CA ILE A 547 -2.76 -25.68 12.73
C ILE A 547 -2.92 -27.20 12.76
N ASP A 548 -4.18 -27.64 12.72
CA ASP A 548 -4.52 -29.07 12.92
C ASP A 548 -4.25 -29.90 11.66
N SER A 549 -4.35 -29.31 10.48
CA SER A 549 -4.09 -30.00 9.21
C SER A 549 -3.60 -29.02 8.14
N TYR A 550 -2.73 -29.49 7.27
CA TYR A 550 -2.19 -28.72 6.15
C TYR A 550 -1.69 -29.67 5.05
N ASP A 551 -1.57 -29.16 3.84
CA ASP A 551 -0.95 -29.86 2.72
C ASP A 551 0.55 -30.00 2.96
N THR A 552 1.09 -31.21 2.88
CA THR A 552 2.51 -31.52 3.17
C THR A 552 3.44 -31.39 1.97
N ALA A 553 2.93 -30.92 0.81
CA ALA A 553 3.75 -30.68 -0.36
C ALA A 553 4.87 -29.65 -0.07
N GLY A 554 6.05 -29.89 -0.62
CA GLY A 554 7.18 -28.96 -0.54
C GLY A 554 6.93 -27.70 -1.37
N ARG A 555 7.64 -26.61 -1.03
CA ARG A 555 7.62 -25.37 -1.80
C ARG A 555 8.07 -25.62 -3.23
N GLN A 556 7.36 -25.05 -4.17
CA GLN A 556 7.70 -25.12 -5.59
C GLN A 556 8.62 -23.98 -5.99
N GLU A 557 9.57 -24.25 -6.85
CA GLU A 557 10.54 -23.29 -7.38
C GLU A 557 10.50 -23.31 -8.91
N ALA A 558 10.57 -22.13 -9.50
CA ALA A 558 10.70 -21.99 -10.93
C ALA A 558 12.12 -22.38 -11.39
N LYS A 559 12.22 -23.06 -12.52
CA LYS A 559 13.52 -23.37 -13.11
C LYS A 559 14.15 -22.11 -13.73
N GLU A 560 15.46 -21.95 -13.55
CA GLU A 560 16.20 -20.94 -14.33
C GLU A 560 16.13 -21.29 -15.83
N LEU A 561 16.05 -20.25 -16.64
CA LEU A 561 16.12 -20.37 -18.10
C LEU A 561 17.59 -20.55 -18.52
N GLU A 562 17.82 -21.32 -19.57
CA GLU A 562 19.16 -21.45 -20.17
C GLU A 562 19.57 -20.15 -20.87
N GLY A 563 20.79 -19.70 -20.62
CA GLY A 563 21.33 -18.48 -21.23
C GLY A 563 22.64 -18.04 -20.63
N ASP A 564 23.23 -17.00 -21.22
CA ASP A 564 24.40 -16.34 -20.68
C ASP A 564 24.02 -15.50 -19.46
N LYS A 565 24.56 -15.87 -18.29
CA LYS A 565 24.29 -15.18 -17.00
C LYS A 565 24.78 -13.72 -16.99
N HIS A 566 25.68 -13.36 -17.88
CA HIS A 566 26.18 -12.00 -18.04
C HIS A 566 25.46 -11.22 -19.13
N SER A 567 24.40 -11.77 -19.72
CA SER A 567 23.52 -11.04 -20.63
C SER A 567 22.57 -10.09 -19.89
N PHE A 568 21.93 -9.20 -20.61
CA PHE A 568 20.84 -8.34 -20.09
C PHE A 568 19.45 -8.98 -20.16
N ARG A 569 19.38 -10.28 -20.46
CA ARG A 569 18.13 -11.05 -20.46
C ARG A 569 17.79 -11.53 -19.05
N ASP A 570 16.50 -11.49 -18.67
CA ASP A 570 16.03 -12.15 -17.46
C ASP A 570 16.06 -13.68 -17.66
N LEU A 571 16.76 -14.36 -16.76
CA LEU A 571 16.83 -15.82 -16.73
C LEU A 571 15.97 -16.45 -15.63
N HIS A 572 15.20 -15.67 -14.89
CA HIS A 572 14.29 -16.20 -13.90
C HIS A 572 13.04 -16.76 -14.59
N GLY A 573 12.89 -18.07 -14.52
CA GLY A 573 11.73 -18.75 -15.08
C GLY A 573 10.43 -18.46 -14.32
N THR A 574 9.39 -19.14 -14.75
CA THR A 574 8.05 -19.08 -14.16
C THR A 574 7.61 -20.49 -13.78
N LEU A 575 6.83 -20.65 -12.73
CA LEU A 575 6.26 -21.92 -12.32
C LEU A 575 5.42 -22.51 -13.46
N THR A 576 5.40 -23.83 -13.59
CA THR A 576 4.43 -24.52 -14.44
C THR A 576 3.04 -24.50 -13.83
N GLU A 577 2.02 -24.79 -14.64
CA GLU A 577 0.63 -24.86 -14.15
C GLU A 577 0.46 -25.91 -13.04
N GLU A 578 1.12 -27.05 -13.15
CA GLU A 578 1.12 -28.11 -12.13
C GLU A 578 1.78 -27.62 -10.83
N GLN A 579 2.93 -26.94 -10.94
CA GLN A 579 3.61 -26.37 -9.79
C GLN A 579 2.74 -25.31 -9.12
N VAL A 580 2.06 -24.45 -9.87
CA VAL A 580 1.13 -23.45 -9.32
C VAL A 580 -0.02 -24.11 -8.55
N LYS A 581 -0.60 -25.19 -9.06
CA LYS A 581 -1.67 -25.94 -8.36
C LYS A 581 -1.19 -26.55 -7.05
N ILE A 582 0.01 -27.14 -7.05
CA ILE A 582 0.64 -27.69 -5.84
C ILE A 582 0.92 -26.57 -4.84
N GLU A 583 1.59 -25.51 -5.27
CA GLU A 583 1.99 -24.39 -4.41
C GLU A 583 0.78 -23.66 -3.81
N ALA A 584 -0.26 -23.45 -4.62
CA ALA A 584 -1.52 -22.87 -4.17
C ALA A 584 -2.24 -23.75 -3.14
N GLY A 585 -2.06 -25.09 -3.21
CA GLY A 585 -2.56 -26.05 -2.23
C GLY A 585 -2.00 -25.86 -0.85
N ARG A 586 -0.76 -25.37 -0.73
CA ARG A 586 -0.06 -25.12 0.54
C ARG A 586 -0.62 -23.96 1.35
N CYS A 587 -1.47 -23.12 0.76
CA CYS A 587 -2.04 -21.95 1.44
C CYS A 587 -2.98 -22.36 2.58
N LEU A 588 -2.72 -21.91 3.79
CA LEU A 588 -3.49 -22.23 5.01
C LEU A 588 -4.84 -21.51 5.09
N GLY A 589 -5.11 -20.51 4.24
CA GLY A 589 -6.36 -19.75 4.28
C GLY A 589 -6.58 -19.01 5.60
N CYS A 590 -5.59 -18.28 6.10
CA CYS A 590 -5.57 -17.73 7.46
C CYS A 590 -6.69 -16.74 7.78
N GLY A 591 -7.19 -15.95 6.81
CA GLY A 591 -8.14 -14.88 7.05
C GLY A 591 -9.56 -15.25 6.63
N ALA A 592 -10.54 -14.67 7.33
CA ALA A 592 -11.96 -14.73 6.96
C ALA A 592 -12.67 -13.45 7.39
N SER A 593 -13.78 -13.11 6.73
CA SER A 593 -14.62 -11.99 7.17
C SER A 593 -15.40 -12.36 8.43
N VAL A 594 -15.72 -11.35 9.24
CA VAL A 594 -16.49 -11.46 10.48
C VAL A 594 -17.61 -10.45 10.43
N VAL A 595 -18.80 -10.82 10.91
CA VAL A 595 -19.98 -9.97 10.93
C VAL A 595 -20.32 -9.56 12.37
N ASP A 596 -20.47 -8.25 12.59
CA ASP A 596 -21.08 -7.72 13.81
C ASP A 596 -22.61 -7.71 13.63
N GLU A 597 -23.28 -8.66 14.28
CA GLU A 597 -24.71 -8.85 14.18
C GLU A 597 -25.51 -7.63 14.69
N ASN A 598 -24.95 -6.89 15.66
CA ASN A 598 -25.60 -5.71 16.22
C ASN A 598 -25.52 -4.47 15.32
N LYS A 599 -24.62 -4.50 14.33
CA LYS A 599 -24.52 -3.48 13.27
C LYS A 599 -25.20 -3.93 11.97
N CYS A 600 -25.35 -5.23 11.75
CA CYS A 600 -25.94 -5.76 10.53
C CYS A 600 -27.41 -5.34 10.38
N ILE A 601 -27.75 -4.79 9.22
CA ILE A 601 -29.12 -4.38 8.89
C ILE A 601 -29.83 -5.39 7.96
N GLY A 602 -29.19 -6.54 7.66
CA GLY A 602 -29.77 -7.59 6.82
C GLY A 602 -30.10 -7.16 5.39
N CYS A 603 -29.39 -6.20 4.82
CA CYS A 603 -29.67 -5.63 3.50
C CYS A 603 -29.28 -6.54 2.33
N GLY A 604 -28.42 -7.55 2.54
CA GLY A 604 -27.98 -8.48 1.51
C GLY A 604 -26.90 -8.00 0.54
N VAL A 605 -26.43 -6.73 0.62
CA VAL A 605 -25.41 -6.23 -0.30
C VAL A 605 -24.13 -7.07 -0.27
N CYS A 606 -23.70 -7.53 0.91
CA CYS A 606 -22.52 -8.37 1.04
C CYS A 606 -22.68 -9.72 0.32
N THR A 607 -23.87 -10.30 0.28
CA THR A 607 -24.13 -11.58 -0.39
C THR A 607 -24.04 -11.44 -1.92
N THR A 608 -24.56 -10.35 -2.47
CA THR A 608 -24.52 -10.10 -3.92
C THR A 608 -23.13 -9.71 -4.44
N LYS A 609 -22.23 -9.31 -3.54
CA LYS A 609 -20.85 -8.90 -3.89
C LYS A 609 -19.80 -9.97 -3.61
N CYS A 610 -20.18 -11.10 -3.02
CA CYS A 610 -19.25 -12.18 -2.71
C CYS A 610 -19.07 -13.12 -3.91
N GLU A 611 -17.93 -13.07 -4.57
CA GLU A 611 -17.56 -13.95 -5.70
C GLU A 611 -17.21 -15.38 -5.28
N PHE A 612 -17.07 -15.61 -3.97
CA PHE A 612 -16.69 -16.91 -3.39
C PHE A 612 -17.88 -17.62 -2.73
N ASP A 613 -19.07 -17.06 -2.85
CA ASP A 613 -20.28 -17.61 -2.22
C ASP A 613 -20.10 -17.91 -0.72
N ALA A 614 -19.38 -17.02 -0.01
CA ALA A 614 -18.95 -17.24 1.36
C ALA A 614 -19.79 -16.50 2.41
N ILE A 615 -20.77 -15.70 2.03
CA ILE A 615 -21.59 -14.90 2.95
C ILE A 615 -23.05 -14.93 2.56
N HIS A 616 -23.90 -15.35 3.49
CA HIS A 616 -25.32 -15.54 3.26
C HIS A 616 -26.17 -14.88 4.34
N LEU A 617 -27.42 -14.57 4.03
CA LEU A 617 -28.41 -14.07 4.99
C LEU A 617 -29.11 -15.24 5.68
N HIS A 618 -29.13 -15.21 7.02
CA HIS A 618 -29.87 -16.13 7.85
C HIS A 618 -30.95 -15.39 8.62
N ARG A 619 -32.14 -16.00 8.72
CA ARG A 619 -33.26 -15.42 9.46
C ARG A 619 -33.11 -15.75 10.94
N GLU A 620 -32.48 -14.85 11.69
CA GLU A 620 -32.17 -15.02 13.12
C GLU A 620 -33.22 -14.35 14.00
N HIS A 621 -33.95 -13.33 13.48
CA HIS A 621 -34.87 -12.48 14.23
C HIS A 621 -36.25 -12.46 13.59
N PRO A 622 -37.00 -13.59 13.61
CA PRO A 622 -38.33 -13.66 12.99
C PRO A 622 -39.33 -12.67 13.65
N GLU A 623 -39.13 -12.31 14.92
CA GLU A 623 -39.87 -11.30 15.64
C GLU A 623 -39.82 -9.92 14.99
N CYS A 624 -38.75 -9.59 14.29
CA CYS A 624 -38.62 -8.35 13.51
C CYS A 624 -39.61 -8.22 12.35
N SER A 625 -40.36 -9.28 12.04
CA SER A 625 -41.44 -9.24 11.04
C SER A 625 -42.78 -8.79 11.63
N THR A 626 -42.86 -8.63 12.95
CA THR A 626 -44.08 -8.17 13.63
C THR A 626 -44.19 -6.64 13.54
N MET A 627 -45.25 -6.14 12.92
CA MET A 627 -45.47 -4.70 12.78
C MET A 627 -46.35 -4.15 13.90
N VAL A 628 -46.00 -2.97 14.38
CA VAL A 628 -46.84 -2.19 15.30
C VAL A 628 -47.62 -1.17 14.49
N ARG A 629 -48.95 -1.09 14.71
CA ARG A 629 -49.77 -0.08 14.05
C ARG A 629 -49.39 1.34 14.48
N SER A 630 -49.53 2.28 13.57
CA SER A 630 -49.14 3.68 13.83
C SER A 630 -49.80 4.26 15.07
N GLU A 631 -51.05 3.90 15.33
CA GLU A 631 -51.82 4.34 16.47
C GLU A 631 -51.29 3.79 17.81
N ASP A 632 -50.67 2.62 17.78
CA ASP A 632 -50.16 1.92 18.97
C ASP A 632 -48.68 2.21 19.26
N LYS A 633 -48.00 2.97 18.42
CA LYS A 633 -46.58 3.28 18.57
C LYS A 633 -46.23 3.86 19.95
N PHE A 634 -46.98 4.84 20.39
CA PHE A 634 -46.76 5.45 21.71
C PHE A 634 -46.95 4.46 22.86
N LYS A 635 -47.98 3.61 22.78
CA LYS A 635 -48.23 2.57 23.79
C LYS A 635 -47.09 1.56 23.84
N ALA A 636 -46.51 1.19 22.67
CA ALA A 636 -45.40 0.26 22.59
C ALA A 636 -44.08 0.87 23.07
N ILE A 637 -43.85 2.18 22.88
CA ILE A 637 -42.63 2.89 23.29
C ILE A 637 -42.62 3.26 24.76
N LEU A 638 -43.76 3.58 25.35
CA LEU A 638 -43.91 4.08 26.73
C LEU A 638 -43.24 3.17 27.78
N PRO A 639 -43.43 1.84 27.79
CA PRO A 639 -42.80 0.95 28.77
C PRO A 639 -41.27 0.97 28.66
N TYR A 640 -40.75 1.00 27.43
CA TYR A 640 -39.33 1.09 27.15
C TYR A 640 -38.77 2.43 27.61
N ALA A 641 -39.39 3.55 27.25
CA ALA A 641 -38.97 4.88 27.64
C ALA A 641 -38.93 5.04 29.18
N PHE A 642 -39.91 4.50 29.87
CA PHE A 642 -39.97 4.49 31.33
C PHE A 642 -38.81 3.65 31.93
N LYS A 643 -38.65 2.41 31.46
CA LYS A 643 -37.59 1.51 31.91
C LYS A 643 -36.20 2.12 31.66
N ARG A 644 -36.01 2.76 30.50
CA ARG A 644 -34.75 3.46 30.16
C ARG A 644 -34.56 4.69 31.02
N GLY A 645 -35.56 5.49 31.25
CA GLY A 645 -35.54 6.65 32.16
C GLY A 645 -35.11 6.24 33.57
N MET A 646 -35.69 5.17 34.10
CA MET A 646 -35.31 4.60 35.37
C MET A 646 -33.87 4.13 35.42
N ARG A 647 -33.35 3.48 34.37
CA ARG A 647 -31.92 3.09 34.27
C ARG A 647 -31.01 4.30 34.25
N ILE A 648 -31.35 5.35 33.52
CA ILE A 648 -30.54 6.57 33.43
C ILE A 648 -30.46 7.27 34.78
N VAL A 649 -31.62 7.34 35.51
CA VAL A 649 -31.71 8.06 36.79
C VAL A 649 -31.12 7.24 37.95
N PHE A 650 -31.45 5.96 38.01
CA PHE A 650 -31.13 5.09 39.16
C PHE A 650 -30.08 4.02 38.89
N GLY A 651 -29.59 3.89 37.64
CA GLY A 651 -28.57 2.93 37.28
C GLY A 651 -27.22 3.17 38.01
N LYS A 652 -26.62 2.12 38.51
CA LYS A 652 -25.27 2.20 39.12
C LYS A 652 -24.25 2.43 38.03
N LYS A 653 -23.56 3.57 38.08
CA LYS A 653 -22.47 3.87 37.16
C LYS A 653 -21.26 2.97 37.45
N THR A 654 -20.65 2.45 36.40
CA THR A 654 -19.40 1.71 36.51
C THR A 654 -18.24 2.59 37.03
N ALA A 655 -17.16 1.97 37.49
CA ALA A 655 -15.97 2.71 37.92
C ALA A 655 -15.38 3.55 36.77
N GLU A 656 -15.38 3.01 35.53
CA GLU A 656 -14.92 3.69 34.33
C GLU A 656 -15.79 4.89 33.97
N GLU A 657 -17.13 4.75 34.02
CA GLU A 657 -18.06 5.85 33.78
C GLU A 657 -17.89 7.00 34.78
N LYS A 658 -17.62 6.67 36.05
CA LYS A 658 -17.33 7.67 37.09
C LYS A 658 -16.02 8.40 36.83
N ALA A 659 -14.96 7.65 36.44
CA ALA A 659 -13.65 8.21 36.13
C ALA A 659 -13.73 9.15 34.91
N SER A 660 -14.40 8.72 33.85
CA SER A 660 -14.61 9.50 32.64
C SER A 660 -15.40 10.80 32.90
N GLN A 661 -16.52 10.71 33.63
CA GLN A 661 -17.29 11.90 34.02
C GLN A 661 -16.49 12.89 34.88
N LYS A 662 -15.59 12.38 35.72
CA LYS A 662 -14.68 13.22 36.50
C LYS A 662 -13.71 13.97 35.58
N LYS A 663 -13.05 13.25 34.67
CA LYS A 663 -12.12 13.82 33.66
C LYS A 663 -12.80 14.90 32.81
N HIS A 664 -14.03 14.63 32.34
CA HIS A 664 -14.80 15.61 31.57
C HIS A 664 -15.14 16.87 32.38
N LYS A 665 -15.58 16.71 33.64
CA LYS A 665 -15.85 17.88 34.52
C LYS A 665 -14.62 18.72 34.74
N GLU A 666 -13.45 18.10 34.88
CA GLU A 666 -12.16 18.78 35.03
C GLU A 666 -11.79 19.54 33.74
N ALA A 667 -11.95 18.91 32.57
CA ALA A 667 -11.70 19.54 31.27
C ALA A 667 -12.63 20.76 31.02
N VAL A 668 -13.92 20.64 31.32
CA VAL A 668 -14.88 21.74 31.21
C VAL A 668 -14.55 22.89 32.17
N LYS A 669 -14.08 22.56 33.38
CA LYS A 669 -13.64 23.54 34.36
C LYS A 669 -12.39 24.28 33.90
N ALA A 670 -11.43 23.57 33.34
CA ALA A 670 -10.22 24.12 32.75
C ALA A 670 -10.53 25.03 31.54
N ALA A 671 -11.40 24.60 30.64
CA ALA A 671 -11.84 25.39 29.49
C ALA A 671 -12.58 26.68 29.90
N LYS A 672 -13.42 26.63 30.93
CA LYS A 672 -14.07 27.81 31.50
C LYS A 672 -13.06 28.77 32.15
N ALA A 673 -12.04 28.25 32.83
CA ALA A 673 -10.98 29.07 33.45
C ALA A 673 -10.13 29.76 32.36
N ALA A 674 -9.77 29.05 31.30
CA ALA A 674 -9.02 29.61 30.16
C ALA A 674 -9.82 30.72 29.44
N LYS A 675 -11.14 30.52 29.23
CA LYS A 675 -12.02 31.58 28.68
C LYS A 675 -12.16 32.82 29.58
N LYS A 676 -11.96 32.64 30.90
CA LYS A 676 -12.04 33.74 31.85
C LYS A 676 -10.69 34.50 31.97
N ALA A 677 -9.60 33.82 31.67
CA ALA A 677 -8.26 34.41 31.61
C ALA A 677 -7.99 35.19 30.30
N ASN A 678 -8.71 34.85 29.23
CA ASN A 678 -8.63 35.53 27.93
C ASN A 678 -9.68 36.65 27.74
N LYS A 679 -10.47 36.95 28.77
CA LYS A 679 -11.29 38.15 28.89
C LYS A 679 -10.66 39.14 29.88
#